data_72f66a0c56234b7f2a9b7b701749ca83
#
_entry.id   72f66a0c56234b7f2a9b7b701749ca83
#
_cell.length_a   1.000
_cell.length_b   1.000
_cell.length_c   1.000
_cell.angle_alpha   90.00
_cell.angle_beta   90.00
_cell.angle_gamma   90.00
#
_symmetry.space_group_name_H-M   'P 1'
#
loop_
_entity.id
_entity.type
_entity.pdbx_description
1 polymer ?
#
loop_
_entity_poly.entity_id
_entity_poly.type
_entity_poly.pdbx_seq_one_letter_code
_entity_poly.pdbx_strand_id
1 'polypeptide(L)'
;MSPPEPPRRTRRALRRRQSNARLWLVIGSALTGLSFAHATLAAGKLPQGGTYVAGAGAIASHGDGLVVTQPGSTRGVIEWNSFSIGRNNSVTFDNGSGATLNRVTGGSPSAIFGRLSATGSLYVINPQGIVVGPSGVISTGGRFVVSTLDVCNDAFMQGGGSLTLSGDRDASVINLGKVSSSGGDVFLIARRAVINAGTITAPNGTAELAAGEQVLLQDSGSSRQVFVQMGGQGTVVNRGHIKAAQVSLQAADGNVYALAGGGTRIRATGTADRDGHVWLVADGGRVSQLGKISASNADGSGGTVDTQAAQLAFGKHAAVHAGQWNLSTPDFTIDDSVAHALQRSLNAGTSIDVTTTGANGATGDLGVASSLSWSGPASLTLAAYHDVSVATGTTIANSGAGNLTLRADAAGIDNGDSVINNGTIDWSRSTGIVRALHDITGGYLPGNIHSNSTWSAPPDSGLVTQVTVYALVNTVSDLGAVGLNPSGNYALGRDIDATPPPGEFSPAVASFSGQFDGMGHTISHLWLSGSLLGDIGYSGVVRNLNIEGSAANFPESATWAGLLADTNYGTIASVHSSGSVTSIGPLSTGIGPLSTGGLVGLNGGTITRSSSTADVSSYYAAGGLVGTNSFGVVRESFASGDVTSTHYQGAGGLVGYNFGVITESYATGTVHVQPQCDTVNACGGGLVGGTSGTISQSFATGKIDQPSGPAGGPGGIADYNANYSASSPGTITGDVYWDTQTTGATVGVRTTLLGATLGDAKGLTTMQMSTPSSFGPTYDFGPGGVWAMPVGATHPILQWQLAQ
;
A
#
# COMPACT_ATOMS: atom_id res chain seq x y z
N MET A 1 14.11 -40.37 51.42
CA MET A 1 13.65 -40.91 50.13
C MET A 1 12.33 -40.23 49.78
N SER A 2 12.44 -39.23 48.90
CA SER A 2 11.26 -38.50 48.36
C SER A 2 10.74 -39.24 47.14
N PRO A 3 9.42 -39.23 46.85
CA PRO A 3 8.85 -39.92 45.71
C PRO A 3 9.18 -39.15 44.38
N PRO A 4 9.25 -39.86 43.26
CA PRO A 4 9.65 -39.28 42.01
C PRO A 4 8.50 -38.44 41.37
N GLU A 5 8.85 -37.29 40.77
CA GLU A 5 7.95 -36.46 39.99
C GLU A 5 7.41 -37.18 38.71
N PRO A 6 6.13 -37.01 38.36
CA PRO A 6 5.60 -37.59 37.14
C PRO A 6 6.04 -36.81 35.88
N PRO A 7 6.20 -37.47 34.74
CA PRO A 7 6.84 -36.91 33.56
C PRO A 7 6.03 -35.77 32.92
N ARG A 8 6.74 -34.71 32.52
CA ARG A 8 6.22 -33.42 31.91
C ARG A 8 5.29 -33.57 30.70
N ARG A 9 5.12 -34.75 30.15
CA ARG A 9 4.25 -34.99 28.98
C ARG A 9 2.74 -34.91 29.26
N THR A 10 2.30 -35.11 30.47
CA THR A 10 0.88 -35.15 30.83
C THR A 10 0.25 -33.77 30.98
N ARG A 11 0.98 -32.73 31.32
CA ARG A 11 0.44 -31.37 31.47
C ARG A 11 0.07 -30.68 30.14
N ARG A 12 0.79 -30.99 29.04
CA ARG A 12 0.47 -30.42 27.70
C ARG A 12 -0.81 -31.02 27.09
N ALA A 13 -1.05 -32.31 27.33
CA ALA A 13 -2.25 -32.99 26.84
C ALA A 13 -3.54 -32.54 27.54
N LEU A 14 -3.46 -32.19 28.82
CA LEU A 14 -4.61 -31.70 29.58
C LEU A 14 -5.01 -30.26 29.19
N ARG A 15 -4.06 -29.36 28.90
CA ARG A 15 -4.38 -28.00 28.41
C ARG A 15 -5.00 -28.00 27.03
N ARG A 16 -4.55 -28.88 26.11
CA ARG A 16 -5.17 -29.04 24.78
C ARG A 16 -6.61 -29.59 24.84
N ARG A 17 -6.91 -30.48 25.79
CA ARG A 17 -8.28 -30.99 25.99
C ARG A 17 -9.19 -29.92 26.58
N GLN A 18 -8.71 -29.06 27.46
CA GLN A 18 -9.51 -27.98 28.04
C GLN A 18 -9.88 -26.87 27.08
N SER A 19 -9.00 -26.50 26.11
CA SER A 19 -9.31 -25.50 25.10
C SER A 19 -10.38 -25.98 24.11
N ASN A 20 -10.29 -27.23 23.68
CA ASN A 20 -11.30 -27.83 22.80
C ASN A 20 -12.61 -28.07 23.51
N ALA A 21 -12.60 -28.45 24.80
CA ALA A 21 -13.81 -28.62 25.59
C ALA A 21 -14.57 -27.32 25.83
N ARG A 22 -13.85 -26.19 26.01
CA ARG A 22 -14.48 -24.86 26.12
C ARG A 22 -15.09 -24.40 24.79
N LEU A 23 -14.46 -24.68 23.66
CA LEU A 23 -15.02 -24.41 22.33
C LEU A 23 -16.33 -25.19 22.11
N TRP A 24 -16.39 -26.46 22.50
CA TRP A 24 -17.59 -27.28 22.41
C TRP A 24 -18.66 -26.83 23.42
N LEU A 25 -18.29 -26.30 24.59
CA LEU A 25 -19.25 -25.85 25.60
C LEU A 25 -19.94 -24.54 25.19
N VAL A 26 -19.22 -23.59 24.63
CA VAL A 26 -19.81 -22.32 24.12
C VAL A 26 -20.69 -22.58 22.89
N ILE A 27 -20.29 -23.47 22.02
CA ILE A 27 -21.08 -23.87 20.86
C ILE A 27 -22.28 -24.72 21.30
N GLY A 28 -22.11 -25.57 22.29
CA GLY A 28 -23.16 -26.40 22.87
C GLY A 28 -24.25 -25.57 23.57
N SER A 29 -23.89 -24.56 24.36
CA SER A 29 -24.84 -23.68 25.05
C SER A 29 -25.64 -22.77 24.13
N ALA A 30 -25.05 -22.31 23.03
CA ALA A 30 -25.78 -21.55 21.99
C ALA A 30 -26.80 -22.46 21.23
N LEU A 31 -26.46 -23.72 21.03
CA LEU A 31 -27.34 -24.70 20.38
C LEU A 31 -28.38 -25.32 21.32
N THR A 32 -28.11 -25.42 22.64
CA THR A 32 -29.10 -25.91 23.61
C THR A 32 -30.24 -24.91 23.85
N GLY A 33 -29.99 -23.59 23.65
CA GLY A 33 -31.06 -22.58 23.55
C GLY A 33 -32.02 -22.79 22.37
N LEU A 34 -31.61 -23.52 21.35
CA LEU A 34 -32.44 -23.88 20.18
C LEU A 34 -33.40 -25.02 20.43
N SER A 35 -33.12 -25.86 21.41
CA SER A 35 -33.97 -27.04 21.72
C SER A 35 -35.35 -26.67 22.25
N PHE A 36 -35.52 -25.51 22.83
CA PHE A 36 -36.82 -25.05 23.35
C PHE A 36 -37.72 -24.37 22.32
N ALA A 37 -37.19 -24.04 21.15
CA ALA A 37 -37.99 -23.40 20.11
C ALA A 37 -38.72 -24.38 19.16
N HIS A 38 -38.44 -25.67 19.26
CA HIS A 38 -38.98 -26.66 18.31
C HIS A 38 -40.45 -27.02 18.55
N ALA A 39 -40.99 -26.81 19.75
CA ALA A 39 -42.31 -27.27 20.08
C ALA A 39 -43.48 -26.34 19.70
N THR A 40 -43.21 -25.08 19.35
CA THR A 40 -44.29 -24.10 19.09
C THR A 40 -44.17 -23.35 17.74
N LEU A 41 -43.17 -23.66 16.91
CA LEU A 41 -42.94 -22.97 15.65
C LEU A 41 -43.58 -23.64 14.43
N ALA A 42 -44.49 -24.60 14.66
CA ALA A 42 -45.19 -25.29 13.62
C ALA A 42 -46.42 -24.52 13.12
N ALA A 43 -46.50 -24.39 11.79
CA ALA A 43 -47.62 -24.06 10.94
C ALA A 43 -48.22 -22.61 11.00
N GLY A 44 -48.17 -21.93 9.88
CA GLY A 44 -49.17 -20.92 9.53
C GLY A 44 -49.06 -19.57 10.23
N LYS A 45 -47.80 -19.09 10.55
CA LYS A 45 -47.67 -17.75 11.14
C LYS A 45 -47.22 -16.75 10.08
N LEU A 46 -47.96 -15.66 9.94
CA LEU A 46 -47.57 -14.43 9.27
C LEU A 46 -47.30 -13.32 10.29
N PRO A 47 -46.55 -12.26 9.94
CA PRO A 47 -46.41 -11.06 10.77
C PRO A 47 -47.79 -10.51 11.20
N GLN A 48 -47.87 -10.00 12.45
CA GLN A 48 -49.12 -9.53 13.03
C GLN A 48 -49.01 -8.08 13.51
N GLY A 49 -50.11 -7.33 13.34
CA GLY A 49 -50.25 -5.98 13.89
C GLY A 49 -49.38 -4.92 13.20
N GLY A 50 -49.09 -5.10 11.89
CA GLY A 50 -48.26 -4.15 11.14
C GLY A 50 -48.94 -2.83 10.96
N THR A 51 -48.25 -1.73 11.35
CA THR A 51 -48.73 -0.36 11.19
C THR A 51 -47.59 0.54 10.76
N TYR A 52 -47.77 1.31 9.71
CA TYR A 52 -46.81 2.34 9.33
C TYR A 52 -46.79 3.46 10.38
N VAL A 53 -45.59 3.70 10.94
CA VAL A 53 -45.36 4.79 11.91
C VAL A 53 -44.59 5.94 11.28
N ALA A 54 -43.95 5.71 10.13
CA ALA A 54 -43.35 6.72 9.30
C ALA A 54 -43.40 6.25 7.83
N GLY A 55 -43.52 7.21 6.90
CA GLY A 55 -43.78 6.89 5.51
C GLY A 55 -45.20 6.42 5.26
N ALA A 56 -45.46 5.81 4.11
CA ALA A 56 -46.79 5.33 3.71
C ALA A 56 -46.72 4.05 2.87
N GLY A 57 -47.67 3.20 3.00
CA GLY A 57 -47.84 1.98 2.21
C GLY A 57 -49.07 1.21 2.58
N ALA A 58 -49.25 0.06 1.97
CA ALA A 58 -50.38 -0.83 2.24
C ALA A 58 -49.89 -2.22 2.63
N ILE A 59 -50.58 -2.85 3.59
CA ILE A 59 -50.32 -4.21 4.06
C ILE A 59 -51.55 -5.05 3.77
N ALA A 60 -51.43 -6.03 2.92
CA ALA A 60 -52.58 -6.87 2.48
C ALA A 60 -52.26 -8.34 2.59
N SER A 61 -53.19 -9.14 3.12
CA SER A 61 -53.12 -10.60 3.12
C SER A 61 -53.48 -11.14 1.73
N HIS A 62 -52.75 -12.13 1.25
CA HIS A 62 -53.05 -12.79 -0.03
C HIS A 62 -52.78 -14.30 0.12
N GLY A 63 -53.83 -15.08 0.35
CA GLY A 63 -53.69 -16.50 0.61
C GLY A 63 -52.83 -16.79 1.86
N ASP A 64 -51.83 -17.62 1.68
CA ASP A 64 -50.82 -17.93 2.72
C ASP A 64 -49.69 -16.90 2.81
N GLY A 65 -49.84 -15.73 2.15
CA GLY A 65 -48.85 -14.68 2.08
C GLY A 65 -49.31 -13.33 2.60
N LEU A 66 -48.37 -12.44 2.79
CA LEU A 66 -48.56 -11.03 3.11
C LEU A 66 -47.78 -10.19 2.06
N VAL A 67 -48.47 -9.22 1.48
CA VAL A 67 -47.85 -8.28 0.57
C VAL A 67 -47.85 -6.88 1.20
N VAL A 68 -46.68 -6.27 1.25
CA VAL A 68 -46.48 -4.90 1.69
C VAL A 68 -46.07 -4.07 0.45
N THR A 69 -46.92 -3.13 0.08
CA THR A 69 -46.66 -2.23 -1.07
C THR A 69 -46.30 -0.85 -0.55
N GLN A 70 -45.17 -0.32 -0.97
CA GLN A 70 -44.70 1.01 -0.60
C GLN A 70 -44.35 1.78 -1.87
N PRO A 71 -44.58 3.13 -1.97
CA PRO A 71 -44.18 3.90 -3.14
C PRO A 71 -42.71 3.72 -3.47
N GLY A 72 -42.39 3.49 -4.76
CA GLY A 72 -41.20 2.83 -5.29
C GLY A 72 -39.83 3.36 -4.96
N SER A 73 -39.62 4.57 -4.45
CA SER A 73 -38.30 5.10 -4.03
C SER A 73 -38.32 5.70 -2.64
N THR A 74 -39.38 5.44 -1.86
CA THR A 74 -39.57 6.04 -0.54
C THR A 74 -39.00 5.19 0.57
N ARG A 75 -38.87 5.77 1.78
CA ARG A 75 -38.59 5.03 3.01
C ARG A 75 -39.85 4.87 3.82
N GLY A 76 -39.95 3.81 4.58
CA GLY A 76 -41.08 3.56 5.47
C GLY A 76 -40.66 2.77 6.70
N VAL A 77 -41.30 3.08 7.81
CA VAL A 77 -41.12 2.33 9.09
C VAL A 77 -42.44 1.70 9.47
N ILE A 78 -42.42 0.39 9.67
CA ILE A 78 -43.56 -0.40 10.10
C ILE A 78 -43.26 -1.01 11.47
N GLU A 79 -44.14 -0.80 12.43
CA GLU A 79 -44.10 -1.49 13.70
C GLU A 79 -45.01 -2.72 13.68
N TRP A 80 -44.51 -3.82 14.23
CA TRP A 80 -45.16 -5.11 14.27
C TRP A 80 -45.26 -5.65 15.70
N ASN A 81 -46.36 -6.22 16.06
CA ASN A 81 -46.48 -6.99 17.31
C ASN A 81 -45.64 -8.27 17.27
N SER A 82 -45.56 -8.91 16.08
CA SER A 82 -44.67 -10.05 15.84
C SER A 82 -44.31 -10.13 14.37
N PHE A 83 -43.10 -10.59 14.07
CA PHE A 83 -42.61 -10.76 12.67
C PHE A 83 -42.01 -12.16 12.54
N SER A 84 -42.91 -13.15 12.28
CA SER A 84 -42.50 -14.53 11.99
C SER A 84 -43.16 -15.01 10.72
N ILE A 85 -42.50 -15.89 9.97
CA ILE A 85 -42.96 -16.43 8.68
C ILE A 85 -42.89 -17.96 8.78
N GLY A 86 -44.04 -18.61 8.76
CA GLY A 86 -44.14 -20.06 8.78
C GLY A 86 -43.62 -20.69 7.50
N ARG A 87 -43.27 -21.99 7.55
CA ARG A 87 -42.61 -22.70 6.43
C ARG A 87 -43.31 -22.55 5.07
N ASN A 88 -44.63 -22.57 5.08
CA ASN A 88 -45.45 -22.49 3.84
C ASN A 88 -45.93 -21.06 3.54
N ASN A 89 -45.49 -20.09 4.35
CA ASN A 89 -45.93 -18.70 4.20
C ASN A 89 -44.89 -17.85 3.47
N SER A 90 -45.34 -16.76 2.87
CA SER A 90 -44.48 -15.77 2.25
C SER A 90 -44.84 -14.35 2.67
N VAL A 91 -43.80 -13.50 2.73
CA VAL A 91 -43.96 -12.05 2.90
C VAL A 91 -43.18 -11.39 1.78
N THR A 92 -43.82 -10.52 1.04
CA THR A 92 -43.23 -9.80 -0.06
C THR A 92 -43.38 -8.29 0.15
N PHE A 93 -42.25 -7.57 0.02
CA PHE A 93 -42.20 -6.12 0.03
C PHE A 93 -42.00 -5.64 -1.40
N ASP A 94 -43.00 -5.00 -1.94
CA ASP A 94 -42.92 -4.25 -3.20
C ASP A 94 -42.61 -2.79 -2.83
N ASN A 95 -41.34 -2.49 -2.65
CA ASN A 95 -40.83 -1.19 -2.25
C ASN A 95 -39.89 -0.56 -3.30
N GLY A 96 -39.89 -1.08 -4.52
CA GLY A 96 -39.10 -0.57 -5.64
C GLY A 96 -37.62 -0.47 -5.33
N SER A 97 -37.05 0.72 -5.46
CA SER A 97 -35.68 1.02 -5.01
C SER A 97 -35.62 1.61 -3.58
N GLY A 98 -36.75 1.69 -2.89
CA GLY A 98 -36.85 2.25 -1.55
C GLY A 98 -36.31 1.35 -0.43
N ALA A 99 -36.56 1.76 0.81
CA ALA A 99 -36.14 1.01 1.99
C ALA A 99 -37.28 0.90 3.02
N THR A 100 -37.49 -0.29 3.54
CA THR A 100 -38.52 -0.51 4.57
C THR A 100 -37.87 -1.05 5.86
N LEU A 101 -38.07 -0.35 6.96
CA LEU A 101 -37.71 -0.78 8.30
C LEU A 101 -38.90 -1.48 8.97
N ASN A 102 -38.72 -2.71 9.37
CA ASN A 102 -39.68 -3.50 10.11
C ASN A 102 -39.18 -3.68 11.55
N ARG A 103 -39.78 -2.96 12.48
CA ARG A 103 -39.48 -3.02 13.90
C ARG A 103 -40.48 -3.89 14.62
N VAL A 104 -40.03 -4.86 15.40
CA VAL A 104 -40.88 -5.71 16.25
C VAL A 104 -40.92 -5.13 17.65
N THR A 105 -42.12 -4.77 18.11
CA THR A 105 -42.36 -4.18 19.44
C THR A 105 -42.83 -5.21 20.45
N GLY A 106 -43.22 -6.38 19.99
CA GLY A 106 -43.66 -7.46 20.90
C GLY A 106 -42.52 -8.21 21.60
N GLY A 107 -42.86 -9.02 22.60
CA GLY A 107 -41.88 -9.71 23.46
C GLY A 107 -41.36 -11.05 22.95
N SER A 108 -41.60 -11.43 21.68
CA SER A 108 -41.20 -12.73 21.15
C SER A 108 -40.12 -12.60 20.03
N PRO A 109 -39.18 -13.53 19.94
CA PRO A 109 -38.25 -13.58 18.85
C PRO A 109 -38.93 -13.77 17.48
N SER A 110 -38.27 -13.30 16.41
CA SER A 110 -38.71 -13.54 15.03
C SER A 110 -38.18 -14.88 14.51
N ALA A 111 -39.04 -15.67 13.90
CA ALA A 111 -38.71 -16.96 13.32
C ALA A 111 -39.12 -16.99 11.83
N ILE A 112 -38.14 -16.99 10.93
CA ILE A 112 -38.34 -16.95 9.48
C ILE A 112 -38.03 -18.33 8.91
N PHE A 113 -39.06 -19.16 8.74
CA PHE A 113 -38.96 -20.50 8.13
C PHE A 113 -39.51 -20.53 6.71
N GLY A 114 -40.26 -19.51 6.30
CA GLY A 114 -40.83 -19.32 4.97
C GLY A 114 -40.01 -18.39 4.09
N ARG A 115 -40.66 -17.77 3.13
CA ARG A 115 -40.04 -16.86 2.17
C ARG A 115 -40.25 -15.41 2.58
N LEU A 116 -39.15 -14.65 2.60
CA LEU A 116 -39.15 -13.19 2.74
C LEU A 116 -38.48 -12.56 1.53
N SER A 117 -39.19 -11.70 0.80
CA SER A 117 -38.62 -11.04 -0.38
C SER A 117 -38.89 -9.53 -0.38
N ALA A 118 -38.00 -8.78 -0.99
CA ALA A 118 -38.17 -7.34 -1.23
C ALA A 118 -37.59 -6.93 -2.59
N THR A 119 -38.21 -6.00 -3.27
CA THR A 119 -37.67 -5.39 -4.50
C THR A 119 -36.51 -4.44 -4.18
N GLY A 120 -36.61 -3.67 -3.11
CA GLY A 120 -35.60 -2.75 -2.61
C GLY A 120 -34.89 -3.23 -1.35
N SER A 121 -34.51 -2.29 -0.50
CA SER A 121 -33.83 -2.56 0.76
C SER A 121 -34.80 -2.92 1.88
N LEU A 122 -34.41 -3.88 2.73
CA LEU A 122 -35.24 -4.37 3.81
C LEU A 122 -34.44 -4.47 5.12
N TYR A 123 -34.99 -3.87 6.16
CA TYR A 123 -34.47 -3.92 7.52
C TYR A 123 -35.46 -4.65 8.41
N VAL A 124 -35.01 -5.61 9.20
CA VAL A 124 -35.81 -6.33 10.20
C VAL A 124 -35.13 -6.21 11.55
N ILE A 125 -35.76 -5.50 12.46
CA ILE A 125 -35.22 -5.24 13.80
C ILE A 125 -36.10 -5.96 14.81
N ASN A 126 -35.50 -6.82 15.63
CA ASN A 126 -36.19 -7.44 16.78
C ASN A 126 -35.23 -7.59 17.97
N PRO A 127 -35.39 -6.77 19.03
CA PRO A 127 -34.56 -6.85 20.22
C PRO A 127 -34.64 -8.17 20.97
N GLN A 128 -35.66 -9.02 20.72
CA GLN A 128 -35.80 -10.35 21.34
C GLN A 128 -35.01 -11.46 20.63
N GLY A 129 -34.44 -11.15 19.41
CA GLY A 129 -33.70 -12.11 18.62
C GLY A 129 -34.38 -12.48 17.31
N ILE A 130 -33.58 -12.98 16.37
CA ILE A 130 -34.06 -13.36 15.03
C ILE A 130 -33.40 -14.68 14.60
N VAL A 131 -34.23 -15.63 14.13
CA VAL A 131 -33.78 -16.90 13.58
C VAL A 131 -34.31 -17.07 12.16
N VAL A 132 -33.39 -17.21 11.19
CA VAL A 132 -33.74 -17.72 9.86
C VAL A 132 -33.57 -19.23 9.88
N GLY A 133 -34.66 -19.93 9.80
CA GLY A 133 -34.71 -21.40 9.91
C GLY A 133 -34.13 -22.11 8.68
N PRO A 134 -33.88 -23.43 8.73
CA PRO A 134 -33.27 -24.17 7.61
C PRO A 134 -34.06 -24.13 6.30
N SER A 135 -35.36 -23.94 6.36
CA SER A 135 -36.23 -23.75 5.18
C SER A 135 -36.43 -22.27 4.80
N GLY A 136 -35.97 -21.35 5.65
CA GLY A 136 -36.09 -19.91 5.42
C GLY A 136 -35.30 -19.45 4.24
N VAL A 137 -35.94 -18.65 3.38
CA VAL A 137 -35.31 -18.05 2.22
C VAL A 137 -35.59 -16.55 2.21
N ILE A 138 -34.52 -15.76 2.27
CA ILE A 138 -34.59 -14.30 2.20
C ILE A 138 -33.91 -13.85 0.90
N SER A 139 -34.61 -12.98 0.14
CA SER A 139 -34.07 -12.45 -1.12
C SER A 139 -34.49 -10.99 -1.29
N THR A 140 -33.51 -10.08 -1.42
CA THR A 140 -33.75 -8.66 -1.60
C THR A 140 -33.05 -8.15 -2.87
N GLY A 141 -33.64 -7.12 -3.52
CA GLY A 141 -33.02 -6.39 -4.60
C GLY A 141 -31.97 -5.41 -4.11
N GLY A 142 -32.24 -4.77 -2.97
CA GLY A 142 -31.32 -3.85 -2.28
C GLY A 142 -30.71 -4.46 -1.01
N ARG A 143 -30.19 -3.60 -0.11
CA ARG A 143 -29.56 -3.99 1.15
C ARG A 143 -30.52 -4.76 2.06
N PHE A 144 -30.07 -5.85 2.65
CA PHE A 144 -30.76 -6.55 3.70
C PHE A 144 -30.04 -6.40 5.04
N VAL A 145 -30.75 -5.90 6.04
CA VAL A 145 -30.25 -5.77 7.42
C VAL A 145 -31.15 -6.51 8.38
N VAL A 146 -30.58 -7.37 9.19
CA VAL A 146 -31.28 -8.03 10.29
C VAL A 146 -30.54 -7.74 11.58
N SER A 147 -31.25 -7.18 12.59
CA SER A 147 -30.58 -6.68 13.80
C SER A 147 -31.40 -6.91 15.08
N THR A 148 -30.66 -7.15 16.17
CA THR A 148 -31.22 -7.03 17.55
C THR A 148 -31.00 -5.63 18.12
N LEU A 149 -30.19 -4.80 17.47
CA LEU A 149 -30.01 -3.39 17.81
C LEU A 149 -30.99 -2.54 17.00
N ASP A 150 -31.44 -1.46 17.57
CA ASP A 150 -32.44 -0.58 16.98
C ASP A 150 -31.81 0.72 16.41
N VAL A 151 -32.54 1.43 15.57
CA VAL A 151 -32.18 2.67 14.95
C VAL A 151 -33.29 3.71 15.10
N CYS A 152 -32.93 4.99 15.27
CA CYS A 152 -33.90 6.08 15.32
C CYS A 152 -34.66 6.21 14.00
N ASN A 153 -36.00 6.39 14.07
CA ASN A 153 -36.85 6.56 12.90
C ASN A 153 -36.41 7.74 12.01
N ASP A 154 -36.10 8.87 12.62
CA ASP A 154 -35.71 10.08 11.89
C ASP A 154 -34.43 9.85 11.12
N ALA A 155 -33.41 9.23 11.74
CA ALA A 155 -32.15 8.89 11.07
C ALA A 155 -32.38 7.90 9.93
N PHE A 156 -33.22 6.90 10.11
CA PHE A 156 -33.59 5.98 9.03
C PHE A 156 -34.32 6.68 7.90
N MET A 157 -35.31 7.51 8.21
CA MET A 157 -36.12 8.21 7.21
C MET A 157 -35.33 9.26 6.41
N GLN A 158 -34.36 9.93 7.02
CA GLN A 158 -33.48 10.91 6.34
C GLN A 158 -32.59 10.25 5.27
N GLY A 159 -32.23 8.98 5.43
CA GLY A 159 -31.47 8.24 4.43
C GLY A 159 -30.04 8.76 4.22
N GLY A 160 -29.42 9.32 5.25
CA GLY A 160 -28.04 9.77 5.22
C GLY A 160 -27.03 8.61 5.10
N GLY A 161 -25.78 8.93 4.74
CA GLY A 161 -24.71 7.97 4.46
C GLY A 161 -24.24 7.15 5.68
N SER A 162 -24.78 7.42 6.88
CA SER A 162 -24.45 6.64 8.09
C SER A 162 -25.66 6.40 8.98
N LEU A 163 -25.72 5.21 9.58
CA LEU A 163 -26.75 4.81 10.56
C LEU A 163 -26.09 4.15 11.75
N THR A 164 -26.38 4.63 12.95
CA THR A 164 -25.93 3.97 14.19
C THR A 164 -27.06 3.13 14.76
N LEU A 165 -26.79 1.84 14.93
CA LEU A 165 -27.67 0.90 15.61
C LEU A 165 -27.15 0.69 17.03
N SER A 166 -28.06 0.71 18.03
CA SER A 166 -27.71 0.49 19.43
C SER A 166 -28.79 -0.29 20.16
N GLY A 167 -28.42 -0.99 21.21
CA GLY A 167 -29.39 -1.75 22.03
C GLY A 167 -28.74 -2.50 23.19
N ASP A 168 -29.53 -2.71 24.24
CA ASP A 168 -29.10 -3.31 25.50
C ASP A 168 -29.53 -4.77 25.69
N ARG A 169 -30.39 -5.28 24.81
CA ARG A 169 -30.94 -6.65 24.92
C ARG A 169 -29.91 -7.69 24.53
N ASP A 170 -29.72 -8.66 25.43
CA ASP A 170 -28.77 -9.78 25.21
C ASP A 170 -29.35 -10.86 24.27
N ALA A 171 -29.54 -10.49 23.01
CA ALA A 171 -30.17 -11.30 21.98
C ALA A 171 -29.24 -11.61 20.80
N SER A 172 -29.63 -12.60 20.00
CA SER A 172 -28.81 -13.14 18.92
C SER A 172 -29.52 -13.11 17.57
N VAL A 173 -28.73 -13.05 16.48
CA VAL A 173 -29.16 -13.31 15.10
C VAL A 173 -28.57 -14.64 14.64
N ILE A 174 -29.40 -15.56 14.18
CA ILE A 174 -29.00 -16.90 13.75
C ILE A 174 -29.54 -17.17 12.35
N ASN A 175 -28.65 -17.45 11.42
CA ASN A 175 -28.99 -17.90 10.07
C ASN A 175 -28.68 -19.39 9.89
N LEU A 176 -29.73 -20.19 9.66
CA LEU A 176 -29.63 -21.62 9.28
C LEU A 176 -30.13 -21.83 7.84
N GLY A 177 -30.70 -20.80 7.20
CA GLY A 177 -31.33 -20.82 5.90
C GLY A 177 -30.48 -20.18 4.81
N LYS A 178 -31.17 -19.54 3.87
CA LYS A 178 -30.53 -18.84 2.74
C LYS A 178 -30.88 -17.36 2.81
N VAL A 179 -29.88 -16.51 2.84
CA VAL A 179 -30.01 -15.06 2.82
C VAL A 179 -29.27 -14.52 1.62
N SER A 180 -29.94 -13.74 0.79
CA SER A 180 -29.33 -13.17 -0.41
C SER A 180 -29.79 -11.74 -0.69
N SER A 181 -28.86 -10.93 -1.21
CA SER A 181 -29.16 -9.66 -1.90
C SER A 181 -28.55 -9.70 -3.29
N SER A 182 -29.31 -9.29 -4.29
CA SER A 182 -28.81 -9.25 -5.68
C SER A 182 -28.11 -7.94 -6.03
N GLY A 183 -28.49 -6.82 -5.43
CA GLY A 183 -27.94 -5.50 -5.73
C GLY A 183 -27.34 -4.76 -4.53
N GLY A 184 -27.35 -5.34 -3.33
CA GLY A 184 -26.86 -4.66 -2.13
C GLY A 184 -26.18 -5.60 -1.13
N ASP A 185 -26.01 -5.08 0.04
CA ASP A 185 -25.31 -5.74 1.15
C ASP A 185 -26.23 -6.67 1.95
N VAL A 186 -25.63 -7.56 2.72
CA VAL A 186 -26.33 -8.42 3.71
C VAL A 186 -25.65 -8.26 5.07
N PHE A 187 -26.33 -7.61 6.03
CA PHE A 187 -25.83 -7.35 7.37
C PHE A 187 -26.62 -8.13 8.43
N LEU A 188 -25.94 -8.93 9.22
CA LEU A 188 -26.44 -9.61 10.38
C LEU A 188 -25.79 -8.99 11.62
N ILE A 189 -26.58 -8.36 12.49
CA ILE A 189 -26.06 -7.55 13.60
C ILE A 189 -26.77 -7.97 14.90
N ALA A 190 -26.00 -8.21 15.95
CA ALA A 190 -26.57 -8.54 17.26
C ALA A 190 -25.69 -8.06 18.40
N ARG A 191 -26.27 -7.86 19.58
CA ARG A 191 -25.50 -7.58 20.79
C ARG A 191 -24.74 -8.80 21.28
N ARG A 192 -25.40 -9.95 21.41
CA ARG A 192 -24.86 -11.16 22.03
C ARG A 192 -24.10 -12.06 21.05
N ALA A 193 -24.76 -12.48 19.98
CA ALA A 193 -24.15 -13.40 19.03
C ALA A 193 -24.78 -13.31 17.65
N VAL A 194 -23.92 -13.38 16.65
CA VAL A 194 -24.29 -13.60 15.25
C VAL A 194 -23.76 -14.96 14.81
N ILE A 195 -24.67 -15.85 14.42
CA ILE A 195 -24.31 -17.21 14.01
C ILE A 195 -24.81 -17.45 12.59
N ASN A 196 -23.90 -17.70 11.67
CA ASN A 196 -24.22 -18.20 10.34
C ASN A 196 -23.89 -19.69 10.23
N ALA A 197 -24.88 -20.53 10.07
CA ALA A 197 -24.75 -21.94 9.72
C ALA A 197 -25.46 -22.29 8.40
N GLY A 198 -26.02 -21.27 7.73
CA GLY A 198 -26.66 -21.34 6.43
C GLY A 198 -25.78 -20.78 5.32
N THR A 199 -26.44 -20.16 4.34
CA THR A 199 -25.75 -19.52 3.21
C THR A 199 -26.06 -18.04 3.16
N ILE A 200 -25.06 -17.22 2.96
CA ILE A 200 -25.17 -15.77 2.69
C ILE A 200 -24.58 -15.48 1.32
N THR A 201 -25.31 -14.73 0.49
CA THR A 201 -24.89 -14.36 -0.87
C THR A 201 -25.16 -12.89 -1.14
N ALA A 202 -24.10 -12.12 -1.45
CA ALA A 202 -24.16 -10.70 -1.80
C ALA A 202 -23.13 -10.38 -2.91
N PRO A 203 -23.38 -10.82 -4.16
CA PRO A 203 -22.38 -10.75 -5.23
C PRO A 203 -21.94 -9.33 -5.57
N ASN A 204 -22.80 -8.34 -5.37
CA ASN A 204 -22.54 -6.93 -5.63
C ASN A 204 -22.39 -6.09 -4.35
N GLY A 205 -22.35 -6.71 -3.20
CA GLY A 205 -22.31 -6.04 -1.91
C GLY A 205 -21.43 -6.76 -0.89
N THR A 206 -21.45 -6.22 0.32
CA THR A 206 -20.75 -6.75 1.49
C THR A 206 -21.64 -7.70 2.29
N ALA A 207 -21.10 -8.82 2.71
CA ALA A 207 -21.68 -9.68 3.74
C ALA A 207 -21.04 -9.38 5.10
N GLU A 208 -21.80 -8.83 6.02
CA GLU A 208 -21.33 -8.45 7.35
C GLU A 208 -21.98 -9.28 8.44
N LEU A 209 -21.18 -9.74 9.39
CA LEU A 209 -21.62 -10.34 10.66
C LEU A 209 -20.97 -9.53 11.80
N ALA A 210 -21.76 -8.75 12.53
CA ALA A 210 -21.24 -7.86 13.56
C ALA A 210 -21.89 -8.11 14.91
N ALA A 211 -21.10 -8.27 15.97
CA ALA A 211 -21.56 -8.44 17.34
C ALA A 211 -21.00 -7.33 18.24
N GLY A 212 -21.89 -6.53 18.86
CA GLY A 212 -21.53 -5.43 19.75
C GLY A 212 -22.75 -4.66 20.23
N GLU A 213 -22.55 -3.69 21.11
CA GLU A 213 -23.61 -2.88 21.73
C GLU A 213 -24.01 -1.68 20.87
N GLN A 214 -23.05 -1.16 20.10
CA GLN A 214 -23.27 -0.08 19.16
C GLN A 214 -22.52 -0.37 17.86
N VAL A 215 -23.24 -0.31 16.76
CA VAL A 215 -22.72 -0.62 15.42
C VAL A 215 -23.06 0.54 14.47
N LEU A 216 -22.04 1.10 13.88
CA LEU A 216 -22.14 2.13 12.84
C LEU A 216 -22.15 1.46 11.47
N LEU A 217 -23.17 1.76 10.67
CA LEU A 217 -23.23 1.48 9.25
C LEU A 217 -22.87 2.74 8.50
N GLN A 218 -21.87 2.68 7.63
CA GLN A 218 -21.43 3.81 6.84
C GLN A 218 -21.34 3.40 5.36
N ASP A 219 -22.00 4.15 4.48
CA ASP A 219 -21.89 3.90 3.04
C ASP A 219 -20.51 4.35 2.55
N SER A 220 -19.67 3.38 2.16
CA SER A 220 -18.39 3.63 1.52
C SER A 220 -18.23 2.69 0.32
N GLY A 221 -17.70 3.19 -0.80
CA GLY A 221 -17.57 2.41 -2.04
C GLY A 221 -16.58 1.25 -1.91
N SER A 222 -15.40 1.51 -1.38
CA SER A 222 -14.25 0.58 -1.40
C SER A 222 -13.78 0.12 -0.02
N SER A 223 -14.17 0.80 1.06
CA SER A 223 -13.72 0.49 2.42
C SER A 223 -14.77 -0.25 3.23
N ARG A 224 -14.37 -0.72 4.42
CA ARG A 224 -15.26 -1.37 5.37
C ARG A 224 -16.47 -0.48 5.70
N GLN A 225 -17.68 -1.04 5.64
CA GLN A 225 -18.94 -0.30 5.79
C GLN A 225 -19.54 -0.39 7.19
N VAL A 226 -19.14 -1.35 7.99
CA VAL A 226 -19.67 -1.60 9.32
C VAL A 226 -18.56 -1.51 10.36
N PHE A 227 -18.81 -0.80 11.44
CA PHE A 227 -17.87 -0.62 12.54
C PHE A 227 -18.56 -0.89 13.87
N VAL A 228 -18.03 -1.82 14.63
CA VAL A 228 -18.45 -2.02 16.01
C VAL A 228 -17.80 -0.93 16.87
N GLN A 229 -18.59 0.05 17.31
CA GLN A 229 -18.10 1.23 18.02
C GLN A 229 -18.02 1.01 19.53
N MET A 230 -18.96 0.27 20.08
CA MET A 230 -18.97 -0.12 21.48
C MET A 230 -19.15 -1.63 21.57
N GLY A 231 -18.18 -2.27 22.18
CA GLY A 231 -18.13 -3.70 22.32
C GLY A 231 -18.65 -4.17 23.65
N GLY A 232 -19.41 -5.25 23.61
CA GLY A 232 -19.54 -6.19 24.70
C GLY A 232 -18.82 -7.47 24.30
N GLN A 233 -18.84 -8.50 25.13
CA GLN A 233 -18.27 -9.82 24.81
C GLN A 233 -19.10 -10.59 23.77
N GLY A 234 -19.56 -9.90 22.72
CA GLY A 234 -20.33 -10.50 21.64
C GLY A 234 -19.54 -11.55 20.88
N THR A 235 -20.23 -12.46 20.21
CA THR A 235 -19.58 -13.55 19.48
C THR A 235 -20.09 -13.65 18.05
N VAL A 236 -19.19 -13.70 17.09
CA VAL A 236 -19.50 -14.00 15.69
C VAL A 236 -19.02 -15.40 15.34
N VAL A 237 -19.91 -16.24 14.80
CA VAL A 237 -19.59 -17.61 14.41
C VAL A 237 -20.05 -17.86 12.98
N ASN A 238 -19.12 -18.15 12.09
CA ASN A 238 -19.46 -18.66 10.78
C ASN A 238 -19.18 -20.17 10.67
N ARG A 239 -20.25 -20.95 10.50
CA ARG A 239 -20.24 -22.40 10.23
C ARG A 239 -20.88 -22.73 8.88
N GLY A 240 -21.27 -21.72 8.12
CA GLY A 240 -21.93 -21.81 6.85
C GLY A 240 -21.07 -21.34 5.69
N HIS A 241 -21.73 -20.96 4.62
CA HIS A 241 -21.10 -20.44 3.42
C HIS A 241 -21.41 -18.95 3.28
N ILE A 242 -20.36 -18.14 3.02
CA ILE A 242 -20.49 -16.73 2.68
C ILE A 242 -19.80 -16.52 1.33
N LYS A 243 -20.54 -15.92 0.37
CA LYS A 243 -20.01 -15.47 -0.92
C LYS A 243 -20.53 -14.06 -1.18
N ALA A 244 -19.63 -13.10 -1.28
CA ALA A 244 -19.98 -11.69 -1.48
C ALA A 244 -18.88 -10.98 -2.29
N ALA A 245 -19.10 -9.73 -2.68
CA ALA A 245 -18.02 -8.90 -3.19
C ALA A 245 -16.97 -8.68 -2.09
N GLN A 246 -17.43 -8.36 -0.88
CA GLN A 246 -16.60 -8.22 0.31
C GLN A 246 -17.23 -8.95 1.49
N VAL A 247 -16.44 -9.37 2.47
CA VAL A 247 -16.90 -10.07 3.66
C VAL A 247 -16.27 -9.48 4.91
N SER A 248 -17.08 -9.23 5.95
CA SER A 248 -16.57 -8.76 7.23
C SER A 248 -17.22 -9.50 8.41
N LEU A 249 -16.41 -9.92 9.38
CA LEU A 249 -16.81 -10.54 10.63
C LEU A 249 -16.18 -9.75 11.78
N GLN A 250 -16.99 -9.12 12.61
CA GLN A 250 -16.51 -8.21 13.66
C GLN A 250 -17.14 -8.50 15.03
N ALA A 251 -16.30 -8.49 16.06
CA ALA A 251 -16.72 -8.56 17.46
C ALA A 251 -15.68 -7.84 18.32
N ALA A 252 -15.91 -6.58 18.73
CA ALA A 252 -14.92 -5.72 19.36
C ALA A 252 -14.12 -6.42 20.49
N ASP A 253 -14.70 -6.58 21.69
CA ASP A 253 -14.07 -7.27 22.82
C ASP A 253 -14.44 -8.76 22.90
N GLY A 254 -15.14 -9.25 21.90
CA GLY A 254 -15.66 -10.60 21.81
C GLY A 254 -14.84 -11.54 20.96
N ASN A 255 -15.47 -12.57 20.44
CA ASN A 255 -14.77 -13.58 19.66
C ASN A 255 -15.33 -13.74 18.26
N VAL A 256 -14.44 -13.85 17.28
CA VAL A 256 -14.76 -14.21 15.90
C VAL A 256 -14.28 -15.64 15.64
N TYR A 257 -15.21 -16.53 15.34
CA TYR A 257 -14.93 -17.89 14.88
C TYR A 257 -15.23 -17.98 13.39
N ALA A 258 -14.26 -17.62 12.58
CA ALA A 258 -14.32 -17.77 11.13
C ALA A 258 -14.12 -19.25 10.76
N LEU A 259 -15.07 -19.84 10.04
CA LEU A 259 -14.98 -21.23 9.55
C LEU A 259 -14.99 -22.29 10.66
N ALA A 260 -15.93 -22.18 11.59
CA ALA A 260 -16.07 -23.07 12.75
C ALA A 260 -16.72 -24.44 12.43
N GLY A 261 -16.53 -25.01 11.26
CA GLY A 261 -17.10 -26.32 10.88
C GLY A 261 -16.48 -26.94 9.63
N GLY A 262 -16.64 -28.23 9.44
CA GLY A 262 -16.24 -28.91 8.21
C GLY A 262 -17.07 -28.43 7.00
N GLY A 263 -16.40 -28.10 5.90
CA GLY A 263 -17.05 -27.65 4.68
C GLY A 263 -17.43 -26.17 4.63
N THR A 264 -17.19 -25.40 5.68
CA THR A 264 -17.44 -23.94 5.71
C THR A 264 -16.56 -23.18 4.73
N ARG A 265 -17.08 -22.06 4.16
CA ARG A 265 -16.34 -21.24 3.21
C ARG A 265 -16.63 -19.77 3.42
N ILE A 266 -15.58 -18.94 3.31
CA ILE A 266 -15.65 -17.50 3.12
C ILE A 266 -14.98 -17.18 1.81
N ARG A 267 -15.70 -16.49 0.92
CA ARG A 267 -15.18 -16.07 -0.38
C ARG A 267 -15.62 -14.65 -0.70
N ALA A 268 -14.66 -13.76 -0.82
CA ALA A 268 -14.81 -12.45 -1.43
C ALA A 268 -14.41 -12.53 -2.92
N THR A 269 -15.13 -11.83 -3.80
CA THR A 269 -14.90 -11.93 -5.25
C THR A 269 -14.72 -10.57 -5.93
N GLY A 270 -14.79 -9.48 -5.19
CA GLY A 270 -14.76 -8.13 -5.72
C GLY A 270 -15.85 -7.86 -6.75
N THR A 271 -15.90 -6.64 -7.21
CA THR A 271 -16.66 -6.13 -8.37
C THR A 271 -15.79 -5.12 -9.11
N ALA A 272 -16.28 -4.53 -10.20
CA ALA A 272 -15.55 -3.45 -10.90
C ALA A 272 -15.22 -2.26 -9.99
N ASP A 273 -16.09 -1.99 -9.00
CA ASP A 273 -15.99 -0.82 -8.12
C ASP A 273 -15.52 -1.16 -6.70
N ARG A 274 -15.28 -2.43 -6.39
CA ARG A 274 -14.91 -2.91 -5.04
C ARG A 274 -13.94 -4.07 -5.13
N ASP A 275 -12.79 -3.94 -4.49
CA ASP A 275 -11.83 -5.03 -4.38
C ASP A 275 -12.37 -6.19 -3.54
N GLY A 276 -11.93 -7.39 -3.84
CA GLY A 276 -12.25 -8.57 -3.08
C GLY A 276 -11.55 -8.57 -1.72
N HIS A 277 -12.29 -8.25 -0.65
CA HIS A 277 -11.71 -8.05 0.67
C HIS A 277 -12.44 -8.87 1.75
N VAL A 278 -11.66 -9.41 2.69
CA VAL A 278 -12.19 -10.08 3.89
C VAL A 278 -11.60 -9.45 5.14
N TRP A 279 -12.44 -8.97 6.05
CA TRP A 279 -12.04 -8.47 7.37
C TRP A 279 -12.49 -9.43 8.47
N LEU A 280 -11.57 -9.78 9.37
CA LEU A 280 -11.81 -10.51 10.60
C LEU A 280 -11.31 -9.66 11.77
N VAL A 281 -12.21 -9.06 12.53
CA VAL A 281 -11.85 -8.03 13.52
C VAL A 281 -12.40 -8.37 14.91
N ALA A 282 -11.52 -8.43 15.90
CA ALA A 282 -11.84 -8.59 17.31
C ALA A 282 -10.78 -7.89 18.17
N ASP A 283 -10.81 -6.56 18.21
CA ASP A 283 -9.72 -5.72 18.75
C ASP A 283 -9.33 -6.07 20.19
N GLY A 284 -10.30 -6.18 21.10
CA GLY A 284 -10.07 -6.63 22.47
C GLY A 284 -10.23 -8.15 22.66
N GLY A 285 -10.59 -8.89 21.62
CA GLY A 285 -10.98 -10.29 21.68
C GLY A 285 -10.09 -11.24 20.90
N ARG A 286 -10.71 -12.29 20.37
CA ARG A 286 -9.99 -13.37 19.69
C ARG A 286 -10.58 -13.68 18.31
N VAL A 287 -9.72 -13.80 17.31
CA VAL A 287 -10.05 -14.40 16.03
C VAL A 287 -9.54 -15.84 15.96
N SER A 288 -10.45 -16.76 15.62
CA SER A 288 -10.13 -18.18 15.40
C SER A 288 -10.48 -18.57 13.97
N GLN A 289 -9.47 -18.84 13.16
CA GLN A 289 -9.62 -19.29 11.79
C GLN A 289 -9.33 -20.80 11.72
N LEU A 290 -10.31 -21.62 11.40
CA LEU A 290 -10.17 -23.07 11.39
C LEU A 290 -10.08 -23.69 9.99
N GLY A 291 -10.36 -22.94 8.95
CA GLY A 291 -10.40 -23.39 7.56
C GLY A 291 -9.86 -22.37 6.57
N LYS A 292 -10.25 -22.53 5.30
CA LYS A 292 -9.73 -21.75 4.16
C LYS A 292 -10.61 -20.54 3.87
N ILE A 293 -9.96 -19.37 3.76
CA ILE A 293 -10.56 -18.12 3.28
C ILE A 293 -10.03 -17.83 1.88
N SER A 294 -10.84 -17.26 0.99
CA SER A 294 -10.38 -16.78 -0.30
C SER A 294 -10.88 -15.37 -0.58
N ALA A 295 -10.00 -14.53 -1.11
CA ALA A 295 -10.30 -13.20 -1.62
C ALA A 295 -9.65 -13.00 -2.99
N SER A 296 -10.43 -12.53 -3.95
CA SER A 296 -9.99 -12.22 -5.31
C SER A 296 -10.72 -10.98 -5.81
N ASN A 297 -10.07 -10.21 -6.65
CA ASN A 297 -10.68 -9.10 -7.35
C ASN A 297 -11.51 -9.58 -8.54
N ALA A 298 -12.29 -8.69 -9.15
CA ALA A 298 -13.15 -9.03 -10.29
C ALA A 298 -12.36 -9.44 -11.54
N ASP A 299 -11.17 -8.90 -11.71
CA ASP A 299 -10.23 -9.23 -12.80
C ASP A 299 -9.50 -10.58 -12.61
N GLY A 300 -9.71 -11.25 -11.49
CA GLY A 300 -9.06 -12.50 -11.12
C GLY A 300 -7.74 -12.33 -10.38
N SER A 301 -7.23 -11.11 -10.18
CA SER A 301 -6.09 -10.86 -9.32
C SER A 301 -6.42 -11.20 -7.85
N GLY A 302 -5.39 -11.35 -7.03
CA GLY A 302 -5.57 -11.64 -5.62
C GLY A 302 -6.13 -10.43 -4.87
N GLY A 303 -7.17 -10.66 -4.04
CA GLY A 303 -7.71 -9.66 -3.12
C GLY A 303 -6.94 -9.62 -1.79
N THR A 304 -7.52 -9.01 -0.78
CA THR A 304 -6.89 -8.81 0.54
C THR A 304 -7.68 -9.51 1.65
N VAL A 305 -6.97 -10.01 2.65
CA VAL A 305 -7.55 -10.50 3.90
C VAL A 305 -6.87 -9.79 5.07
N ASP A 306 -7.64 -9.08 5.89
CA ASP A 306 -7.17 -8.46 7.12
C ASP A 306 -7.66 -9.24 8.33
N THR A 307 -6.77 -9.55 9.24
CA THR A 307 -7.09 -10.24 10.49
C THR A 307 -6.50 -9.46 11.66
N GLN A 308 -7.36 -8.86 12.47
CA GLN A 308 -6.98 -8.01 13.59
C GLN A 308 -7.63 -8.51 14.88
N ALA A 309 -6.83 -8.81 15.90
CA ALA A 309 -7.37 -9.26 17.19
C ALA A 309 -6.33 -9.17 18.30
N ALA A 310 -6.81 -9.08 19.56
CA ALA A 310 -5.91 -9.23 20.70
C ALA A 310 -5.30 -10.64 20.78
N GLN A 311 -5.98 -11.66 20.23
CA GLN A 311 -5.46 -13.02 20.16
C GLN A 311 -5.84 -13.69 18.83
N LEU A 312 -4.87 -14.31 18.19
CA LEU A 312 -5.02 -15.08 16.95
C LEU A 312 -4.91 -16.58 17.22
N ALA A 313 -5.75 -17.39 16.57
CA ALA A 313 -5.67 -18.83 16.65
C ALA A 313 -5.98 -19.49 15.31
N PHE A 314 -5.13 -20.41 14.89
CA PHE A 314 -5.25 -21.09 13.62
C PHE A 314 -5.47 -22.58 13.80
N GLY A 315 -6.44 -23.11 13.08
CA GLY A 315 -6.69 -24.54 13.01
C GLY A 315 -5.74 -25.24 12.02
N LYS A 316 -5.68 -26.56 12.13
CA LYS A 316 -4.78 -27.34 11.27
C LYS A 316 -5.05 -27.23 9.76
N HIS A 317 -6.21 -26.70 9.34
CA HIS A 317 -6.59 -26.49 7.95
C HIS A 317 -6.71 -25.00 7.60
N ALA A 318 -6.31 -24.11 8.50
CA ALA A 318 -6.31 -22.69 8.23
C ALA A 318 -5.39 -22.35 7.07
N ALA A 319 -5.87 -21.58 6.11
CA ALA A 319 -5.13 -21.05 4.99
C ALA A 319 -5.86 -19.83 4.43
N VAL A 320 -5.12 -18.93 3.80
CA VAL A 320 -5.66 -17.81 3.03
C VAL A 320 -5.20 -17.97 1.59
N HIS A 321 -6.11 -17.75 0.65
CA HIS A 321 -5.83 -17.69 -0.78
C HIS A 321 -6.27 -16.30 -1.28
N ALA A 322 -5.33 -15.38 -1.33
CA ALA A 322 -5.51 -13.97 -1.68
C ALA A 322 -4.24 -13.45 -2.34
N GLY A 323 -4.18 -12.19 -2.70
CA GLY A 323 -2.93 -11.51 -3.04
C GLY A 323 -2.15 -11.19 -1.78
N GLN A 324 -2.85 -10.68 -0.76
CA GLN A 324 -2.27 -10.22 0.50
C GLN A 324 -3.06 -10.71 1.71
N TRP A 325 -2.34 -11.07 2.78
CA TRP A 325 -2.91 -11.36 4.10
C TRP A 325 -2.18 -10.58 5.18
N ASN A 326 -2.88 -9.63 5.80
CA ASN A 326 -2.38 -8.82 6.89
C ASN A 326 -2.86 -9.36 8.23
N LEU A 327 -1.96 -9.53 9.16
CA LEU A 327 -2.20 -9.99 10.52
C LEU A 327 -1.76 -8.90 11.49
N SER A 328 -2.66 -8.46 12.37
CA SER A 328 -2.35 -7.47 13.41
C SER A 328 -2.79 -7.95 14.78
N THR A 329 -1.86 -7.89 15.77
CA THR A 329 -2.10 -8.36 17.13
C THR A 329 -1.12 -7.70 18.11
N PRO A 330 -1.41 -7.59 19.42
CA PRO A 330 -0.49 -6.99 20.38
C PRO A 330 0.89 -7.62 20.43
N ASP A 331 0.96 -8.95 20.60
CA ASP A 331 2.17 -9.79 20.55
C ASP A 331 1.94 -10.98 19.65
N PHE A 332 2.97 -11.57 19.07
CA PHE A 332 2.79 -12.75 18.23
C PHE A 332 3.90 -13.77 18.36
N THR A 333 3.52 -15.03 18.40
CA THR A 333 4.46 -16.15 18.32
C THR A 333 4.02 -17.12 17.23
N ILE A 334 4.88 -17.31 16.25
CA ILE A 334 4.70 -18.30 15.18
C ILE A 334 5.05 -19.68 15.73
N ASP A 335 4.05 -20.34 16.34
CA ASP A 335 4.13 -21.75 16.77
C ASP A 335 3.83 -22.70 15.61
N ASP A 336 3.83 -24.02 15.85
CA ASP A 336 3.54 -25.03 14.81
C ASP A 336 2.21 -24.80 14.07
N SER A 337 1.18 -24.35 14.78
CA SER A 337 -0.14 -24.17 14.17
C SER A 337 -0.20 -22.96 13.27
N VAL A 338 0.45 -21.89 13.69
CA VAL A 338 0.61 -20.65 12.93
C VAL A 338 1.53 -20.90 11.73
N ALA A 339 2.70 -21.50 11.95
CA ALA A 339 3.66 -21.81 10.88
C ALA A 339 2.99 -22.60 9.74
N HIS A 340 2.20 -23.62 10.06
CA HIS A 340 1.46 -24.37 9.05
C HIS A 340 0.41 -23.55 8.29
N ALA A 341 -0.24 -22.59 8.94
CA ALA A 341 -1.23 -21.72 8.28
C ALA A 341 -0.54 -20.74 7.33
N LEU A 342 0.53 -20.08 7.80
CA LEU A 342 1.32 -19.16 6.98
C LEU A 342 1.95 -19.89 5.80
N GLN A 343 2.59 -21.04 6.02
CA GLN A 343 3.23 -21.83 4.98
C GLN A 343 2.28 -22.27 3.87
N ARG A 344 1.03 -22.69 4.24
CA ARG A 344 0.03 -23.04 3.23
C ARG A 344 -0.41 -21.83 2.41
N SER A 345 -0.50 -20.67 3.03
CA SER A 345 -0.91 -19.44 2.36
C SER A 345 0.18 -18.90 1.45
N LEU A 346 1.44 -18.89 1.91
CA LEU A 346 2.61 -18.53 1.09
C LEU A 346 2.77 -19.45 -0.13
N ASN A 347 2.64 -20.78 0.06
CA ASN A 347 2.69 -21.75 -1.05
C ASN A 347 1.49 -21.65 -2.00
N ALA A 348 0.40 -21.01 -1.57
CA ALA A 348 -0.74 -20.69 -2.44
C ALA A 348 -0.58 -19.35 -3.18
N GLY A 349 0.53 -18.65 -3.00
CA GLY A 349 0.81 -17.39 -3.65
C GLY A 349 0.34 -16.14 -2.88
N THR A 350 -0.10 -16.30 -1.62
CA THR A 350 -0.53 -15.18 -0.77
C THR A 350 0.66 -14.61 -0.03
N SER A 351 1.00 -13.34 -0.28
CA SER A 351 1.96 -12.60 0.54
C SER A 351 1.40 -12.30 1.91
N ILE A 352 2.25 -12.28 2.94
CA ILE A 352 1.81 -12.16 4.33
C ILE A 352 2.60 -11.09 5.04
N ASP A 353 1.88 -10.18 5.70
CA ASP A 353 2.42 -9.21 6.63
C ASP A 353 1.89 -9.47 8.03
N VAL A 354 2.77 -9.72 8.97
CA VAL A 354 2.47 -9.87 10.39
C VAL A 354 3.00 -8.66 11.13
N THR A 355 2.11 -7.94 11.79
CA THR A 355 2.49 -6.76 12.57
C THR A 355 2.03 -6.92 14.02
N THR A 356 2.94 -6.68 14.97
CA THR A 356 2.58 -6.52 16.37
C THR A 356 2.44 -5.05 16.74
N THR A 357 1.59 -4.74 17.71
CA THR A 357 1.22 -3.36 18.04
C THR A 357 1.61 -2.92 19.45
N GLY A 358 2.05 -3.84 20.33
CA GLY A 358 2.30 -3.53 21.73
C GLY A 358 1.06 -3.06 22.50
N ALA A 359 -0.14 -3.18 21.92
CA ALA A 359 -1.36 -2.71 22.53
C ALA A 359 -1.71 -3.48 23.80
N ASN A 360 -2.54 -2.87 24.65
CA ASN A 360 -3.04 -3.47 25.90
C ASN A 360 -1.95 -3.88 26.91
N GLY A 361 -0.78 -3.22 26.87
CA GLY A 361 0.34 -3.50 27.77
C GLY A 361 1.17 -4.73 27.38
N ALA A 362 1.03 -5.21 26.15
CA ALA A 362 1.91 -6.21 25.56
C ALA A 362 3.28 -5.61 25.23
N THR A 363 4.32 -6.42 25.12
CA THR A 363 5.66 -5.94 24.74
C THR A 363 5.74 -5.57 23.27
N GLY A 364 4.92 -6.18 22.43
CA GLY A 364 4.96 -5.99 20.98
C GLY A 364 5.98 -6.87 20.28
N ASP A 365 6.43 -7.94 20.94
CA ASP A 365 7.40 -8.88 20.38
C ASP A 365 6.79 -9.78 19.31
N LEU A 366 7.62 -10.15 18.33
CA LEU A 366 7.30 -11.14 17.32
C LEU A 366 8.32 -12.27 17.34
N GLY A 367 7.89 -13.46 17.79
CA GLY A 367 8.75 -14.64 17.90
C GLY A 367 8.46 -15.69 16.82
N VAL A 368 9.49 -16.21 16.17
CA VAL A 368 9.41 -17.37 15.28
C VAL A 368 9.93 -18.59 16.02
N ALA A 369 9.01 -19.43 16.51
CA ALA A 369 9.33 -20.62 17.32
C ALA A 369 9.20 -21.93 16.53
N SER A 370 8.70 -21.88 15.29
CA SER A 370 8.55 -23.04 14.41
C SER A 370 8.99 -22.72 12.98
N SER A 371 9.55 -23.71 12.31
CA SER A 371 10.12 -23.53 10.97
C SER A 371 9.05 -23.23 9.92
N LEU A 372 9.41 -22.37 8.96
CA LEU A 372 8.64 -21.96 7.83
C LEU A 372 9.39 -22.24 6.53
N SER A 373 8.73 -22.86 5.55
CA SER A 373 9.33 -23.03 4.22
C SER A 373 8.29 -22.92 3.13
N TRP A 374 8.62 -22.21 2.05
CA TRP A 374 7.75 -22.11 0.86
C TRP A 374 8.56 -21.98 -0.42
N SER A 375 7.89 -22.21 -1.57
CA SER A 375 8.54 -22.30 -2.87
C SER A 375 8.04 -21.28 -3.90
N GLY A 376 7.15 -20.39 -3.52
CA GLY A 376 6.54 -19.43 -4.45
C GLY A 376 7.18 -18.04 -4.41
N PRO A 377 6.63 -17.09 -5.19
CA PRO A 377 7.04 -15.69 -5.19
C PRO A 377 6.43 -14.88 -4.02
N ALA A 378 5.51 -15.45 -3.26
CA ALA A 378 4.89 -14.77 -2.14
C ALA A 378 5.94 -14.34 -1.11
N SER A 379 5.78 -13.13 -0.58
CA SER A 379 6.70 -12.54 0.39
C SER A 379 6.16 -12.65 1.82
N LEU A 380 7.07 -12.69 2.79
CA LEU A 380 6.76 -12.69 4.22
C LEU A 380 7.40 -11.49 4.88
N THR A 381 6.57 -10.63 5.48
CA THR A 381 7.02 -9.54 6.35
C THR A 381 6.64 -9.88 7.80
N LEU A 382 7.61 -9.79 8.70
CA LEU A 382 7.46 -9.92 10.14
C LEU A 382 7.87 -8.60 10.77
N ALA A 383 6.90 -7.77 11.15
CA ALA A 383 7.11 -6.43 11.67
C ALA A 383 6.67 -6.36 13.14
N ALA A 384 7.63 -6.25 14.05
CA ALA A 384 7.37 -6.13 15.47
C ALA A 384 7.32 -4.67 15.91
N TYR A 385 6.41 -4.34 16.81
CA TYR A 385 6.40 -3.06 17.52
C TYR A 385 7.69 -2.91 18.35
N HIS A 386 8.19 -4.02 18.88
CA HIS A 386 9.43 -4.12 19.66
C HIS A 386 10.40 -5.09 18.94
N ASP A 387 10.75 -6.23 19.50
CA ASP A 387 11.76 -7.13 18.95
C ASP A 387 11.21 -8.20 18.00
N VAL A 388 11.99 -8.53 16.96
CA VAL A 388 11.80 -9.74 16.15
C VAL A 388 12.80 -10.80 16.56
N SER A 389 12.34 -12.00 16.91
CA SER A 389 13.21 -13.10 17.30
C SER A 389 12.95 -14.38 16.51
N VAL A 390 14.04 -15.08 16.09
CA VAL A 390 13.98 -16.41 15.48
C VAL A 390 14.67 -17.39 16.42
N ALA A 391 13.94 -18.41 16.89
CA ALA A 391 14.42 -19.32 17.91
C ALA A 391 15.50 -20.28 17.38
N THR A 392 16.37 -20.75 18.28
CA THR A 392 17.38 -21.79 17.98
C THR A 392 16.72 -23.06 17.42
N GLY A 393 17.28 -23.62 16.37
CA GLY A 393 16.76 -24.81 15.69
C GLY A 393 15.58 -24.55 14.74
N THR A 394 15.18 -23.30 14.61
CA THR A 394 14.13 -22.87 13.67
C THR A 394 14.76 -22.47 12.33
N THR A 395 14.11 -22.81 11.22
CA THR A 395 14.52 -22.41 9.87
C THR A 395 13.40 -21.63 9.18
N ILE A 396 13.75 -20.49 8.61
CA ILE A 396 12.90 -19.77 7.66
C ILE A 396 13.54 -19.91 6.29
N ALA A 397 12.84 -20.50 5.30
CA ALA A 397 13.41 -20.82 4.00
C ALA A 397 12.47 -20.50 2.85
N ASN A 398 13.02 -20.02 1.74
CA ASN A 398 12.36 -19.91 0.46
C ASN A 398 13.18 -20.55 -0.66
N SER A 399 12.51 -21.19 -1.63
CA SER A 399 13.15 -21.74 -2.83
C SER A 399 12.59 -21.20 -4.14
N GLY A 400 11.85 -20.09 -4.07
CA GLY A 400 11.30 -19.35 -5.22
C GLY A 400 11.82 -17.93 -5.30
N ALA A 401 10.94 -16.98 -5.65
CA ALA A 401 11.26 -15.54 -5.72
C ALA A 401 10.72 -14.73 -4.52
N GLY A 402 10.26 -15.39 -3.46
CA GLY A 402 9.67 -14.74 -2.30
C GLY A 402 10.71 -14.00 -1.45
N ASN A 403 10.34 -12.83 -0.96
CA ASN A 403 11.17 -12.02 -0.07
C ASN A 403 10.86 -12.31 1.40
N LEU A 404 11.83 -12.04 2.26
CA LEU A 404 11.65 -11.99 3.71
C LEU A 404 12.06 -10.60 4.23
N THR A 405 11.17 -10.00 5.01
CA THR A 405 11.50 -8.82 5.79
C THR A 405 11.29 -9.13 7.27
N LEU A 406 12.34 -8.94 8.07
CA LEU A 406 12.29 -8.94 9.52
C LEU A 406 12.49 -7.50 9.98
N ARG A 407 11.48 -6.89 10.58
CA ARG A 407 11.51 -5.50 11.00
C ARG A 407 11.17 -5.40 12.48
N ALA A 408 12.11 -4.96 13.29
CA ALA A 408 11.88 -4.40 14.61
C ALA A 408 11.44 -2.93 14.46
N ASP A 409 10.89 -2.33 15.50
CA ASP A 409 10.42 -0.95 15.51
C ASP A 409 9.46 -0.64 14.34
N ALA A 410 8.40 -1.42 14.21
CA ALA A 410 7.40 -1.22 13.16
C ALA A 410 6.67 0.13 13.29
N ALA A 411 6.64 0.73 14.46
CA ALA A 411 6.02 2.01 14.75
C ALA A 411 6.93 3.21 14.51
N GLY A 412 8.25 3.00 14.37
CA GLY A 412 9.24 4.04 14.16
C GLY A 412 9.39 4.97 15.36
N ILE A 413 9.55 4.43 16.57
CA ILE A 413 9.59 5.20 17.83
C ILE A 413 10.96 5.22 18.52
N ASP A 414 11.99 4.62 17.92
CA ASP A 414 13.39 4.65 18.37
C ASP A 414 13.58 4.23 19.83
N ASN A 415 13.14 3.05 20.20
CA ASN A 415 13.22 2.51 21.56
C ASN A 415 14.29 1.43 21.75
N GLY A 416 15.20 1.23 20.79
CA GLY A 416 16.32 0.32 20.85
C GLY A 416 16.03 -1.09 20.36
N ASP A 417 15.01 -1.28 19.54
CA ASP A 417 14.49 -2.57 19.11
C ASP A 417 15.40 -3.32 18.16
N SER A 418 15.39 -4.63 18.28
CA SER A 418 16.40 -5.50 17.69
C SER A 418 15.82 -6.64 16.87
N VAL A 419 16.58 -7.09 15.88
CA VAL A 419 16.32 -8.36 15.17
C VAL A 419 17.31 -9.42 15.66
N ILE A 420 16.79 -10.44 16.34
CA ILE A 420 17.60 -11.48 17.01
C ILE A 420 17.35 -12.82 16.31
N ASN A 421 18.20 -13.18 15.37
CA ASN A 421 18.16 -14.50 14.75
C ASN A 421 19.09 -15.48 15.48
N ASN A 422 18.53 -16.45 16.19
CA ASN A 422 19.26 -17.59 16.77
C ASN A 422 19.07 -18.87 15.94
N GLY A 423 18.32 -18.80 14.84
CA GLY A 423 17.99 -19.90 13.96
C GLY A 423 18.75 -19.84 12.63
N THR A 424 18.09 -20.30 11.59
CA THR A 424 18.61 -20.32 10.21
C THR A 424 17.68 -19.58 9.26
N ILE A 425 18.23 -18.69 8.44
CA ILE A 425 17.57 -18.08 7.29
C ILE A 425 18.20 -18.68 6.04
N ASP A 426 17.43 -19.45 5.25
CA ASP A 426 17.94 -20.18 4.09
C ASP A 426 17.32 -19.67 2.78
N TRP A 427 18.06 -18.82 2.08
CA TRP A 427 17.77 -18.31 0.74
C TRP A 427 18.72 -18.88 -0.32
N SER A 428 19.43 -19.97 0.01
CA SER A 428 20.43 -20.58 -0.89
C SER A 428 19.86 -21.04 -2.24
N ARG A 429 18.54 -21.22 -2.33
CA ARG A 429 17.82 -21.62 -3.56
C ARG A 429 16.82 -20.57 -4.04
N SER A 430 16.77 -19.41 -3.39
CA SER A 430 15.83 -18.34 -3.70
C SER A 430 16.47 -17.29 -4.60
N THR A 431 15.65 -16.67 -5.45
CA THR A 431 16.00 -15.44 -6.17
C THR A 431 15.49 -14.18 -5.47
N GLY A 432 14.66 -14.34 -4.45
CA GLY A 432 14.19 -13.24 -3.60
C GLY A 432 15.27 -12.71 -2.67
N ILE A 433 14.94 -11.66 -1.92
CA ILE A 433 15.86 -10.98 -1.00
C ILE A 433 15.43 -11.14 0.45
N VAL A 434 16.38 -10.95 1.35
CA VAL A 434 16.15 -10.89 2.80
C VAL A 434 16.57 -9.51 3.31
N ARG A 435 15.69 -8.86 4.05
CA ARG A 435 15.97 -7.61 4.77
C ARG A 435 15.77 -7.82 6.26
N ALA A 436 16.73 -7.40 7.05
CA ALA A 436 16.61 -7.26 8.49
C ALA A 436 16.74 -5.77 8.82
N LEU A 437 15.73 -5.22 9.49
CA LEU A 437 15.65 -3.81 9.84
C LEU A 437 15.54 -3.70 11.37
N HIS A 438 16.47 -3.04 12.00
CA HIS A 438 16.50 -2.82 13.46
C HIS A 438 16.62 -1.32 13.74
N ASP A 439 16.20 -0.89 14.91
CA ASP A 439 16.40 0.48 15.35
C ASP A 439 17.87 0.90 15.25
N ILE A 440 18.17 2.14 14.94
CA ILE A 440 19.54 2.66 14.83
C ILE A 440 20.32 2.50 16.13
N THR A 441 19.65 2.52 17.27
CA THR A 441 20.22 2.26 18.62
C THR A 441 20.07 0.81 19.05
N GLY A 442 19.34 -0.02 18.29
CA GLY A 442 19.13 -1.43 18.52
C GLY A 442 20.25 -2.32 17.98
N GLY A 443 20.00 -3.62 17.94
CA GLY A 443 21.00 -4.61 17.55
C GLY A 443 20.52 -5.60 16.49
N TYR A 444 21.49 -6.24 15.85
CA TYR A 444 21.25 -7.36 14.96
C TYR A 444 22.11 -8.57 15.31
N LEU A 445 21.47 -9.72 15.53
CA LEU A 445 22.15 -11.01 15.67
C LEU A 445 21.86 -11.88 14.44
N PRO A 446 22.86 -12.22 13.61
CA PRO A 446 22.66 -12.84 12.31
C PRO A 446 22.19 -14.30 12.32
N GLY A 447 22.56 -15.08 13.37
CA GLY A 447 22.38 -16.53 13.35
C GLY A 447 23.09 -17.21 12.17
N ASN A 448 22.43 -18.23 11.58
CA ASN A 448 22.92 -18.88 10.37
C ASN A 448 22.22 -18.33 9.15
N ILE A 449 22.95 -17.77 8.20
CA ILE A 449 22.41 -17.22 6.96
C ILE A 449 23.01 -17.97 5.78
N HIS A 450 22.14 -18.51 4.92
CA HIS A 450 22.51 -19.17 3.68
C HIS A 450 21.94 -18.36 2.50
N SER A 451 22.81 -17.70 1.76
CA SER A 451 22.45 -16.96 0.53
C SER A 451 22.70 -17.80 -0.72
N ASN A 452 22.03 -17.45 -1.81
CA ASN A 452 22.22 -18.06 -3.13
C ASN A 452 23.51 -17.50 -3.75
N SER A 453 24.50 -18.35 -3.96
CA SER A 453 25.80 -17.97 -4.54
C SER A 453 25.72 -17.52 -5.99
N THR A 454 24.61 -17.80 -6.69
CA THR A 454 24.38 -17.39 -8.07
C THR A 454 23.39 -16.22 -8.18
N TRP A 455 22.99 -15.65 -7.04
CA TRP A 455 22.08 -14.52 -7.04
C TRP A 455 22.75 -13.28 -7.68
N SER A 456 21.98 -12.59 -8.49
CA SER A 456 22.38 -11.28 -9.03
C SER A 456 21.26 -10.28 -8.80
N ALA A 457 21.62 -9.03 -8.54
CA ALA A 457 20.65 -7.96 -8.41
C ALA A 457 19.86 -7.77 -9.69
N PRO A 458 18.54 -7.56 -9.63
CA PRO A 458 17.78 -7.12 -10.78
C PRO A 458 18.38 -5.81 -11.34
N PRO A 459 18.38 -5.62 -12.65
CA PRO A 459 18.86 -4.37 -13.26
C PRO A 459 18.15 -3.16 -12.62
N ASP A 460 18.87 -2.09 -12.42
CA ASP A 460 18.38 -0.79 -11.93
C ASP A 460 17.73 -0.80 -10.54
N SER A 461 17.83 -1.90 -9.81
CA SER A 461 17.25 -2.03 -8.47
C SER A 461 18.06 -1.33 -7.37
N GLY A 462 19.33 -0.99 -7.64
CA GLY A 462 20.26 -0.53 -6.60
C GLY A 462 20.55 -1.56 -5.50
N LEU A 463 20.13 -2.82 -5.67
CA LEU A 463 20.47 -3.89 -4.73
C LEU A 463 21.93 -4.31 -4.88
N VAL A 464 22.59 -4.54 -3.75
CA VAL A 464 24.01 -4.95 -3.73
C VAL A 464 24.16 -6.42 -3.30
N THR A 465 23.36 -6.83 -2.31
CA THR A 465 23.42 -8.18 -1.73
C THR A 465 22.02 -8.78 -1.62
N GLN A 466 21.94 -10.10 -1.66
CA GLN A 466 20.69 -10.81 -1.47
C GLN A 466 20.15 -10.67 -0.04
N VAL A 467 21.04 -10.60 0.95
CA VAL A 467 20.70 -10.45 2.36
C VAL A 467 21.32 -9.15 2.86
N THR A 468 20.51 -8.22 3.30
CA THR A 468 20.97 -6.91 3.78
C THR A 468 20.35 -6.60 5.14
N VAL A 469 21.18 -6.06 6.02
CA VAL A 469 20.79 -5.55 7.33
C VAL A 469 20.85 -4.04 7.31
N TYR A 470 19.80 -3.40 7.78
CA TYR A 470 19.66 -1.94 7.82
C TYR A 470 19.39 -1.47 9.26
N ALA A 471 20.06 -0.40 9.65
CA ALA A 471 19.64 0.41 10.78
C ALA A 471 18.53 1.38 10.33
N LEU A 472 17.43 1.42 11.07
CA LEU A 472 16.29 2.28 10.75
C LEU A 472 16.61 3.74 11.10
N VAL A 473 16.19 4.62 10.24
CA VAL A 473 16.24 6.09 10.37
C VAL A 473 14.81 6.59 10.41
N ASN A 474 14.36 7.07 11.56
CA ASN A 474 12.98 7.45 11.81
C ASN A 474 12.84 8.96 12.08
N THR A 475 13.93 9.64 12.42
CA THR A 475 13.95 11.04 12.84
C THR A 475 15.07 11.83 12.16
N VAL A 476 15.01 13.14 12.25
CA VAL A 476 16.10 14.04 11.80
C VAL A 476 17.39 13.78 12.59
N SER A 477 17.27 13.40 13.87
CA SER A 477 18.41 13.04 14.71
C SER A 477 19.15 11.81 14.16
N ASP A 478 18.42 10.80 13.69
CA ASP A 478 19.00 9.59 13.12
C ASP A 478 19.67 9.87 11.78
N LEU A 479 19.10 10.78 10.96
CA LEU A 479 19.80 11.27 9.77
C LEU A 479 21.19 11.84 10.12
N GLY A 480 21.28 12.60 11.23
CA GLY A 480 22.56 13.07 11.76
C GLY A 480 23.48 11.92 12.21
N ALA A 481 22.94 10.86 12.80
CA ALA A 481 23.70 9.70 13.26
C ALA A 481 24.28 8.84 12.12
N VAL A 482 23.73 8.90 10.89
CA VAL A 482 24.32 8.27 9.70
C VAL A 482 25.76 8.71 9.49
N GLY A 483 26.09 9.97 9.81
CA GLY A 483 27.45 10.52 9.73
C GLY A 483 28.46 9.86 10.68
N LEU A 484 28.02 9.18 11.73
CA LEU A 484 28.90 8.47 12.65
C LEU A 484 29.44 7.14 12.07
N ASN A 485 28.71 6.54 11.14
CA ASN A 485 29.15 5.34 10.42
C ASN A 485 28.71 5.40 8.94
N PRO A 486 29.37 6.21 8.12
CA PRO A 486 28.96 6.47 6.74
C PRO A 486 29.14 5.27 5.79
N SER A 487 29.67 4.15 6.26
CA SER A 487 29.75 2.87 5.54
C SER A 487 28.67 1.88 5.96
N GLY A 488 27.81 2.25 6.90
CA GLY A 488 26.67 1.44 7.35
C GLY A 488 25.56 1.34 6.33
N ASN A 489 24.65 0.40 6.55
CA ASN A 489 23.43 0.31 5.76
C ASN A 489 22.27 0.90 6.57
N TYR A 490 21.52 1.79 5.97
CA TYR A 490 20.41 2.52 6.57
C TYR A 490 19.14 2.39 5.75
N ALA A 491 18.00 2.42 6.41
CA ALA A 491 16.72 2.48 5.74
C ALA A 491 15.77 3.44 6.44
N LEU A 492 14.96 4.20 5.70
CA LEU A 492 13.89 4.95 6.33
C LEU A 492 12.84 3.98 6.88
N GLY A 493 12.47 4.17 8.13
CA GLY A 493 11.40 3.42 8.77
C GLY A 493 10.03 4.06 8.60
N ARG A 494 9.98 5.35 8.27
CA ARG A 494 8.80 6.19 8.08
C ARG A 494 9.16 7.46 7.31
N ASP A 495 8.14 8.23 6.93
CA ASP A 495 8.34 9.58 6.44
C ASP A 495 8.92 10.47 7.55
N ILE A 496 9.87 11.32 7.18
CA ILE A 496 10.52 12.25 8.10
C ILE A 496 10.13 13.68 7.68
N ASP A 497 9.49 14.40 8.60
CA ASP A 497 9.29 15.82 8.48
C ASP A 497 10.49 16.54 9.12
N ALA A 498 11.34 17.12 8.29
CA ALA A 498 12.53 17.84 8.71
C ALA A 498 12.27 19.33 8.91
N THR A 499 11.02 19.73 9.21
CA THR A 499 10.68 21.11 9.56
C THR A 499 11.63 21.58 10.67
N PRO A 500 12.53 22.54 10.42
CA PRO A 500 13.58 22.86 11.38
C PRO A 500 13.03 23.60 12.59
N PRO A 501 13.55 23.32 13.79
CA PRO A 501 13.73 24.37 14.78
C PRO A 501 14.62 25.46 14.15
N PRO A 502 14.51 26.75 14.49
CA PRO A 502 15.22 27.82 13.80
C PRO A 502 16.72 27.54 13.73
N GLY A 503 17.21 27.17 12.55
CA GLY A 503 18.61 26.82 12.27
C GLY A 503 18.69 25.89 11.06
N GLU A 504 19.63 26.15 10.17
CA GLU A 504 19.88 25.35 8.98
C GLU A 504 20.36 23.94 9.39
N PHE A 505 19.84 22.89 8.73
CA PHE A 505 20.37 21.54 8.86
C PHE A 505 21.65 21.44 8.02
N SER A 506 22.77 21.21 8.66
CA SER A 506 24.04 20.95 7.97
C SER A 506 24.07 19.50 7.45
N PRO A 507 24.74 19.23 6.33
CA PRO A 507 24.80 17.87 5.78
C PRO A 507 25.18 16.85 6.83
N ALA A 508 24.39 15.80 6.91
CA ALA A 508 24.57 14.75 7.92
C ALA A 508 25.85 13.96 7.68
N VAL A 509 26.32 13.88 6.44
CA VAL A 509 27.41 12.97 6.03
C VAL A 509 28.28 13.63 4.99
N ALA A 510 29.54 13.86 5.31
CA ALA A 510 30.51 14.41 4.36
C ALA A 510 30.87 13.44 3.23
N SER A 511 30.89 12.14 3.49
CA SER A 511 31.17 11.11 2.47
C SER A 511 30.44 9.83 2.86
N PHE A 512 29.59 9.31 2.01
CA PHE A 512 28.76 8.13 2.24
C PHE A 512 29.20 6.98 1.32
N SER A 513 29.47 5.82 1.88
CA SER A 513 29.93 4.63 1.14
C SER A 513 29.12 3.36 1.43
N GLY A 514 28.10 3.46 2.29
CA GLY A 514 27.16 2.40 2.64
C GLY A 514 25.97 2.29 1.70
N GLN A 515 24.87 1.73 2.19
CA GLN A 515 23.60 1.65 1.47
C GLN A 515 22.53 2.46 2.23
N PHE A 516 21.80 3.32 1.54
CA PHE A 516 20.66 4.06 2.06
C PHE A 516 19.42 3.72 1.24
N ASP A 517 18.47 3.02 1.87
CA ASP A 517 17.20 2.64 1.24
C ASP A 517 16.07 3.51 1.83
N GLY A 518 15.49 4.38 1.04
CA GLY A 518 14.34 5.19 1.47
C GLY A 518 13.08 4.37 1.69
N MET A 519 13.03 3.11 1.25
CA MET A 519 11.84 2.23 1.33
C MET A 519 10.56 2.85 0.71
N GLY A 520 10.70 3.87 -0.15
CA GLY A 520 9.61 4.65 -0.71
C GLY A 520 9.12 5.82 0.15
N HIS A 521 9.72 6.00 1.32
CA HIS A 521 9.42 7.12 2.22
C HIS A 521 9.98 8.45 1.73
N THR A 522 9.46 9.52 2.30
CA THR A 522 9.82 10.90 1.98
C THR A 522 10.53 11.57 3.17
N ILE A 523 11.59 12.30 2.88
CA ILE A 523 12.15 13.30 3.80
C ILE A 523 11.68 14.66 3.28
N SER A 524 10.80 15.32 4.01
CA SER A 524 10.17 16.58 3.61
C SER A 524 10.69 17.77 4.42
N HIS A 525 10.45 18.99 3.91
CA HIS A 525 10.77 20.27 4.54
C HIS A 525 12.27 20.43 4.88
N LEU A 526 13.14 19.80 4.10
CA LEU A 526 14.58 19.96 4.25
C LEU A 526 14.99 21.41 3.95
N TRP A 527 15.82 21.97 4.83
CA TRP A 527 16.50 23.25 4.58
C TRP A 527 17.99 23.05 4.81
N LEU A 528 18.73 22.91 3.71
CA LEU A 528 20.12 22.50 3.73
C LEU A 528 21.06 23.67 3.42
N SER A 529 22.14 23.82 4.19
CA SER A 529 23.31 24.64 3.86
C SER A 529 24.39 23.78 3.19
N GLY A 530 24.05 23.16 2.07
CA GLY A 530 24.82 22.15 1.37
C GLY A 530 23.89 21.06 0.82
N SER A 531 24.40 19.89 0.54
CA SER A 531 23.63 18.70 0.13
C SER A 531 23.29 17.83 1.34
N LEU A 532 22.27 16.95 1.23
CA LEU A 532 21.92 15.99 2.28
C LEU A 532 23.06 15.01 2.56
N LEU A 533 23.70 14.51 1.50
CA LEU A 533 24.94 13.74 1.53
C LEU A 533 26.00 14.55 0.78
N GLY A 534 27.20 14.70 1.31
CA GLY A 534 28.27 15.35 0.60
C GLY A 534 28.67 14.53 -0.62
N ASP A 535 29.53 13.52 -0.42
CA ASP A 535 29.98 12.63 -1.48
C ASP A 535 29.34 11.23 -1.33
N ILE A 536 28.79 10.68 -2.40
CA ILE A 536 28.46 9.27 -2.51
C ILE A 536 29.66 8.56 -3.17
N GLY A 537 30.39 7.76 -2.36
CA GLY A 537 31.57 7.03 -2.80
C GLY A 537 31.26 5.86 -3.72
N TYR A 538 32.29 5.24 -4.32
CA TYR A 538 32.16 4.15 -5.31
C TYR A 538 31.31 2.95 -4.87
N SER A 539 31.30 2.62 -3.59
CA SER A 539 30.46 1.56 -3.02
C SER A 539 29.11 2.08 -2.48
N GLY A 540 28.95 3.39 -2.43
CA GLY A 540 27.73 4.01 -1.89
C GLY A 540 26.52 3.75 -2.78
N VAL A 541 25.39 3.45 -2.16
CA VAL A 541 24.11 3.24 -2.84
C VAL A 541 23.02 4.01 -2.13
N VAL A 542 22.26 4.81 -2.88
CA VAL A 542 21.04 5.48 -2.40
C VAL A 542 19.90 5.06 -3.30
N ARG A 543 18.80 4.60 -2.72
CA ARG A 543 17.67 4.11 -3.52
C ARG A 543 16.32 4.28 -2.85
N ASN A 544 15.24 4.26 -3.66
CA ASN A 544 13.84 4.30 -3.23
C ASN A 544 13.56 5.44 -2.23
N LEU A 545 14.05 6.63 -2.50
CA LEU A 545 14.00 7.77 -1.60
C LEU A 545 13.32 8.97 -2.28
N ASN A 546 12.39 9.60 -1.58
CA ASN A 546 11.86 10.89 -1.97
C ASN A 546 12.44 11.98 -1.05
N ILE A 547 12.91 13.08 -1.62
CA ILE A 547 13.42 14.23 -0.87
C ILE A 547 12.74 15.51 -1.35
N GLU A 548 12.27 16.29 -0.40
CA GLU A 548 11.62 17.58 -0.65
C GLU A 548 12.26 18.65 0.21
N GLY A 549 12.70 19.74 -0.41
CA GLY A 549 13.29 20.83 0.37
C GLY A 549 14.04 21.83 -0.46
N SER A 550 14.85 22.63 0.24
CA SER A 550 15.69 23.63 -0.35
C SER A 550 17.14 23.44 0.07
N ALA A 551 18.05 23.52 -0.88
CA ALA A 551 19.48 23.56 -0.64
C ALA A 551 20.03 24.93 -1.11
N ALA A 552 20.65 25.64 -0.20
CA ALA A 552 21.18 26.97 -0.44
C ALA A 552 22.43 27.21 0.42
N ASN A 553 23.04 28.40 0.32
CA ASN A 553 24.15 28.83 1.17
C ASN A 553 25.34 27.85 1.17
N PHE A 554 25.63 27.25 0.01
CA PHE A 554 26.76 26.34 -0.11
C PHE A 554 28.07 27.03 0.31
N PRO A 555 29.00 26.33 0.99
CA PRO A 555 30.28 26.89 1.38
C PRO A 555 31.03 27.44 0.16
N GLU A 556 31.83 28.51 0.34
CA GLU A 556 32.64 29.07 -0.74
C GLU A 556 33.64 28.06 -1.35
N SER A 557 33.97 27.02 -0.60
CA SER A 557 34.84 25.91 -1.07
C SER A 557 34.06 24.81 -1.79
N ALA A 558 32.72 24.85 -1.81
CA ALA A 558 31.94 23.87 -2.55
C ALA A 558 32.16 24.03 -4.05
N THR A 559 32.45 22.93 -4.70
CA THR A 559 32.64 22.91 -6.18
C THR A 559 31.36 22.44 -6.87
N TRP A 560 30.57 21.64 -6.21
CA TRP A 560 29.34 21.07 -6.74
C TRP A 560 28.20 21.21 -5.73
N ALA A 561 26.97 21.22 -6.23
CA ALA A 561 25.78 21.38 -5.42
C ALA A 561 24.61 20.55 -5.97
N GLY A 562 23.95 19.81 -5.09
CA GLY A 562 22.71 19.08 -5.37
C GLY A 562 21.85 18.97 -4.12
N LEU A 563 20.57 18.60 -4.24
CA LEU A 563 19.75 18.41 -3.06
C LEU A 563 20.15 17.12 -2.30
N LEU A 564 20.43 16.05 -3.05
CA LEU A 564 20.87 14.78 -2.46
C LEU A 564 22.36 14.79 -2.15
N ALA A 565 23.20 15.09 -3.14
CA ALA A 565 24.65 14.99 -2.97
C ALA A 565 25.42 16.02 -3.79
N ASP A 566 26.59 16.39 -3.28
CA ASP A 566 27.56 17.20 -4.03
C ASP A 566 28.15 16.37 -5.16
N THR A 567 28.62 15.14 -4.84
CA THR A 567 29.16 14.23 -5.86
C THR A 567 28.57 12.83 -5.71
N ASN A 568 28.40 12.14 -6.84
CA ASN A 568 28.06 10.73 -6.89
C ASN A 568 29.09 9.95 -7.70
N TYR A 569 29.81 9.03 -7.09
CA TYR A 569 30.62 8.00 -7.73
C TYR A 569 30.03 6.59 -7.60
N GLY A 570 28.94 6.45 -6.81
CA GLY A 570 28.24 5.21 -6.53
C GLY A 570 26.99 5.01 -7.41
N THR A 571 25.93 4.53 -6.80
CA THR A 571 24.65 4.25 -7.47
C THR A 571 23.50 4.99 -6.79
N ILE A 572 22.76 5.73 -7.60
CA ILE A 572 21.47 6.33 -7.20
C ILE A 572 20.37 5.68 -8.06
N ALA A 573 19.38 5.04 -7.41
CA ALA A 573 18.34 4.30 -8.10
C ALA A 573 16.96 4.59 -7.51
N SER A 574 16.02 5.05 -8.32
CA SER A 574 14.66 5.40 -7.86
C SER A 574 14.68 6.44 -6.73
N VAL A 575 15.39 7.54 -6.96
CA VAL A 575 15.47 8.68 -6.04
C VAL A 575 14.85 9.90 -6.70
N HIS A 576 13.96 10.58 -5.97
CA HIS A 576 13.19 11.69 -6.50
C HIS A 576 13.39 12.92 -5.63
N SER A 577 13.82 14.05 -6.25
CA SER A 577 14.00 15.32 -5.55
C SER A 577 12.98 16.36 -6.01
N SER A 578 12.55 17.21 -5.08
CA SER A 578 11.64 18.33 -5.32
C SER A 578 12.00 19.54 -4.45
N GLY A 579 11.58 20.72 -4.88
CA GLY A 579 11.84 21.97 -4.15
C GLY A 579 12.82 22.87 -4.89
N SER A 580 13.97 23.26 -4.29
CA SER A 580 14.91 24.17 -4.96
C SER A 580 16.38 23.95 -4.59
N VAL A 581 17.28 24.18 -5.56
CA VAL A 581 18.73 24.22 -5.32
C VAL A 581 19.29 25.53 -5.84
N THR A 582 19.82 26.37 -4.93
CA THR A 582 20.32 27.69 -5.27
C THR A 582 21.78 27.82 -4.87
N SER A 583 22.65 27.96 -5.84
CA SER A 583 24.09 28.16 -5.66
C SER A 583 24.56 29.47 -6.29
N ILE A 584 23.93 30.57 -5.88
CA ILE A 584 24.31 31.91 -6.32
C ILE A 584 25.32 32.43 -5.30
N GLY A 585 26.61 32.36 -5.67
CA GLY A 585 27.67 32.93 -4.86
C GLY A 585 27.62 34.48 -4.84
N PRO A 586 28.23 35.14 -3.82
CA PRO A 586 28.33 36.58 -3.82
C PRO A 586 29.15 37.04 -5.03
N LEU A 587 28.59 37.95 -5.82
CA LEU A 587 29.15 38.53 -7.05
C LEU A 587 30.58 39.15 -6.88
N SER A 588 31.06 39.29 -5.63
CA SER A 588 32.31 39.92 -5.30
C SER A 588 33.54 39.02 -5.25
N THR A 589 33.36 37.70 -5.10
CA THR A 589 34.48 36.75 -4.94
C THR A 589 34.65 35.79 -6.12
N GLY A 590 33.62 35.60 -6.95
CA GLY A 590 33.71 34.67 -8.11
C GLY A 590 33.89 33.19 -7.68
N ILE A 591 33.67 32.86 -6.42
CA ILE A 591 33.86 31.52 -5.84
C ILE A 591 32.50 31.03 -5.35
N GLY A 592 31.99 29.96 -5.93
CA GLY A 592 30.77 29.25 -5.59
C GLY A 592 30.76 27.96 -6.37
N PRO A 593 29.80 27.08 -6.15
CA PRO A 593 29.71 25.82 -6.89
C PRO A 593 29.77 26.02 -8.38
N LEU A 594 30.70 25.30 -9.03
CA LEU A 594 30.93 25.35 -10.48
C LEU A 594 29.81 24.63 -11.24
N SER A 595 29.04 23.80 -10.54
CA SER A 595 28.01 22.97 -11.16
C SER A 595 26.91 22.60 -10.17
N THR A 596 25.68 22.84 -10.58
CA THR A 596 24.51 22.63 -9.72
C THR A 596 23.47 21.75 -10.41
N GLY A 597 23.01 20.72 -9.73
CA GLY A 597 21.92 19.86 -10.19
C GLY A 597 20.78 19.80 -9.19
N GLY A 598 19.58 19.54 -9.65
CA GLY A 598 18.41 19.39 -8.76
C GLY A 598 18.50 18.16 -7.84
N LEU A 599 19.25 17.13 -8.26
CA LEU A 599 19.53 15.95 -7.46
C LEU A 599 21.01 15.90 -7.04
N VAL A 600 21.93 16.01 -7.98
CA VAL A 600 23.38 15.83 -7.76
C VAL A 600 24.18 16.90 -8.49
N GLY A 601 25.20 17.48 -7.85
CA GLY A 601 26.11 18.43 -8.45
C GLY A 601 27.00 17.81 -9.52
N LEU A 602 27.74 16.73 -9.21
CA LEU A 602 28.60 15.97 -10.13
C LEU A 602 28.26 14.48 -10.07
N ASN A 603 28.02 13.88 -11.23
CA ASN A 603 27.84 12.44 -11.36
C ASN A 603 29.02 11.79 -12.09
N GLY A 604 29.78 10.96 -11.38
CA GLY A 604 30.80 10.04 -11.91
C GLY A 604 30.41 8.58 -11.78
N GLY A 605 29.21 8.29 -11.23
CA GLY A 605 28.64 6.97 -11.00
C GLY A 605 27.41 6.71 -11.88
N THR A 606 26.42 6.03 -11.33
CA THR A 606 25.17 5.69 -12.04
C THR A 606 23.97 6.35 -11.37
N ILE A 607 23.15 7.01 -12.17
CA ILE A 607 21.82 7.49 -11.79
C ILE A 607 20.81 6.79 -12.69
N THR A 608 19.85 6.06 -12.09
CA THR A 608 18.85 5.33 -12.86
C THR A 608 17.48 5.46 -12.22
N ARG A 609 16.42 5.52 -13.05
CA ARG A 609 15.01 5.62 -12.61
C ARG A 609 14.78 6.73 -11.58
N SER A 610 15.51 7.82 -11.72
CA SER A 610 15.51 8.93 -10.78
C SER A 610 15.00 10.20 -11.42
N SER A 611 14.52 11.14 -10.63
CA SER A 611 13.99 12.38 -11.17
C SER A 611 14.24 13.58 -10.26
N SER A 612 14.17 14.77 -10.86
CA SER A 612 14.13 16.03 -10.14
C SER A 612 13.03 16.93 -10.70
N THR A 613 12.19 17.41 -9.79
CA THR A 613 11.25 18.51 -10.08
C THR A 613 11.70 19.80 -9.38
N ALA A 614 12.90 19.79 -8.80
CA ALA A 614 13.44 20.95 -8.10
C ALA A 614 13.86 22.05 -9.08
N ASP A 615 13.59 23.30 -8.75
CA ASP A 615 14.08 24.46 -9.46
C ASP A 615 15.56 24.66 -9.16
N VAL A 616 16.37 24.82 -10.18
CA VAL A 616 17.81 24.95 -10.07
C VAL A 616 18.22 26.36 -10.46
N SER A 617 18.93 27.05 -9.57
CA SER A 617 19.53 28.35 -9.86
C SER A 617 21.02 28.34 -9.56
N SER A 618 21.84 28.52 -10.59
CA SER A 618 23.32 28.47 -10.51
C SER A 618 23.99 29.69 -11.10
N TYR A 619 25.13 30.04 -10.53
CA TYR A 619 26.01 31.04 -11.13
C TYR A 619 26.75 30.51 -12.35
N TYR A 620 27.09 29.21 -12.35
CA TYR A 620 27.78 28.53 -13.44
C TYR A 620 26.89 27.46 -14.10
N ALA A 621 27.39 26.23 -14.29
CA ALA A 621 26.64 25.18 -14.94
C ALA A 621 25.41 24.73 -14.12
N ALA A 622 24.27 24.65 -14.79
CA ALA A 622 23.02 24.27 -14.18
C ALA A 622 22.33 23.11 -14.95
N GLY A 623 21.91 22.07 -14.25
CA GLY A 623 21.13 20.98 -14.84
C GLY A 623 19.96 20.59 -13.94
N GLY A 624 18.80 20.32 -14.53
CA GLY A 624 17.60 20.02 -13.76
C GLY A 624 17.75 18.77 -12.86
N LEU A 625 18.52 17.78 -13.30
CA LEU A 625 18.84 16.58 -12.51
C LEU A 625 20.29 16.60 -12.02
N VAL A 626 21.23 16.84 -12.91
CA VAL A 626 22.68 16.76 -12.65
C VAL A 626 23.38 17.99 -13.17
N GLY A 627 24.19 18.61 -12.35
CA GLY A 627 25.04 19.74 -12.81
C GLY A 627 26.05 19.32 -13.85
N THR A 628 26.94 18.37 -13.53
CA THR A 628 27.93 17.79 -14.45
C THR A 628 27.91 16.27 -14.40
N ASN A 629 27.70 15.61 -15.52
CA ASN A 629 27.86 14.16 -15.67
C ASN A 629 29.29 13.85 -16.15
N SER A 630 30.21 13.53 -15.23
CA SER A 630 31.62 13.33 -15.48
C SER A 630 31.96 11.85 -15.61
N PHE A 631 31.83 11.30 -16.81
CA PHE A 631 32.02 9.88 -17.14
C PHE A 631 31.00 8.94 -16.50
N GLY A 632 29.97 9.48 -15.81
CA GLY A 632 28.86 8.72 -15.21
C GLY A 632 27.80 8.35 -16.24
N VAL A 633 26.81 7.59 -15.76
CA VAL A 633 25.64 7.17 -16.54
C VAL A 633 24.38 7.79 -15.92
N VAL A 634 23.56 8.42 -16.75
CA VAL A 634 22.20 8.86 -16.43
C VAL A 634 21.25 8.09 -17.33
N ARG A 635 20.39 7.25 -16.76
CA ARG A 635 19.51 6.38 -17.52
C ARG A 635 18.11 6.32 -16.92
N GLU A 636 17.10 6.15 -17.78
CA GLU A 636 15.69 6.05 -17.36
C GLU A 636 15.30 7.15 -16.36
N SER A 637 15.78 8.38 -16.55
CA SER A 637 15.67 9.46 -15.58
C SER A 637 15.14 10.75 -16.23
N PHE A 638 14.56 11.65 -15.43
CA PHE A 638 14.04 12.88 -15.99
C PHE A 638 14.19 14.09 -15.06
N ALA A 639 14.04 15.29 -15.64
CA ALA A 639 13.91 16.54 -14.90
C ALA A 639 12.76 17.39 -15.44
N SER A 640 12.04 18.05 -14.54
CA SER A 640 10.91 18.92 -14.90
C SER A 640 10.90 20.27 -14.16
N GLY A 641 11.81 20.49 -13.20
CA GLY A 641 12.01 21.79 -12.56
C GLY A 641 12.66 22.80 -13.50
N ASP A 642 12.46 24.09 -13.24
CA ASP A 642 13.04 25.16 -14.02
C ASP A 642 14.55 25.31 -13.73
N VAL A 643 15.34 25.56 -14.75
CA VAL A 643 16.79 25.66 -14.66
C VAL A 643 17.24 27.06 -15.03
N THR A 644 17.92 27.75 -14.13
CA THR A 644 18.45 29.09 -14.34
C THR A 644 19.97 29.12 -14.22
N SER A 645 20.68 29.54 -15.26
CA SER A 645 22.11 29.92 -15.19
C SER A 645 22.24 31.42 -15.29
N THR A 646 22.96 32.04 -14.34
CA THR A 646 23.06 33.49 -14.24
C THR A 646 24.38 34.03 -14.84
N HIS A 647 25.33 33.19 -15.25
CA HIS A 647 26.65 33.64 -15.75
C HIS A 647 27.34 32.57 -16.62
N TYR A 648 28.00 32.94 -17.64
CA TYR A 648 29.01 32.32 -18.56
C TYR A 648 28.96 30.80 -18.84
N GLN A 649 28.09 29.95 -18.28
CA GLN A 649 28.16 28.51 -18.50
C GLN A 649 26.80 27.89 -18.79
N GLY A 650 26.79 26.73 -19.48
CA GLY A 650 25.61 26.14 -20.05
C GLY A 650 24.54 25.69 -19.04
N ALA A 651 23.29 26.02 -19.35
CA ALA A 651 22.14 25.47 -18.70
C ALA A 651 21.53 24.36 -19.55
N GLY A 652 21.22 23.22 -18.95
CA GLY A 652 20.52 22.10 -19.59
C GLY A 652 19.34 21.65 -18.80
N GLY A 653 18.24 21.36 -19.46
CA GLY A 653 17.02 20.93 -18.77
C GLY A 653 17.21 19.66 -17.92
N LEU A 654 18.10 18.74 -18.34
CA LEU A 654 18.44 17.54 -17.58
C LEU A 654 19.83 17.66 -16.95
N VAL A 655 20.85 17.99 -17.75
CA VAL A 655 22.24 18.00 -17.31
C VAL A 655 22.94 19.30 -17.82
N GLY A 656 23.67 19.98 -16.92
CA GLY A 656 24.44 21.16 -17.32
C GLY A 656 25.56 20.82 -18.34
N TYR A 657 26.49 19.96 -17.91
CA TYR A 657 27.56 19.43 -18.80
C TYR A 657 27.59 17.91 -18.79
N ASN A 658 27.61 17.29 -19.99
CA ASN A 658 27.72 15.85 -20.14
C ASN A 658 29.06 15.44 -20.75
N PHE A 659 29.86 14.70 -19.97
CA PHE A 659 31.09 14.01 -20.41
C PHE A 659 30.94 12.47 -20.30
N GLY A 660 29.78 11.98 -19.90
CA GLY A 660 29.42 10.57 -19.70
C GLY A 660 28.36 10.09 -20.69
N VAL A 661 27.45 9.28 -20.21
CA VAL A 661 26.37 8.69 -20.99
C VAL A 661 25.03 9.17 -20.47
N ILE A 662 24.15 9.64 -21.34
CA ILE A 662 22.74 9.90 -21.10
C ILE A 662 21.93 9.03 -22.06
N THR A 663 21.04 8.22 -21.54
CA THR A 663 20.18 7.38 -22.36
C THR A 663 18.80 7.27 -21.71
N GLU A 664 17.77 7.04 -22.53
CA GLU A 664 16.40 6.78 -22.03
C GLU A 664 15.94 7.83 -21.01
N SER A 665 16.26 9.10 -21.28
CA SER A 665 16.06 10.18 -20.31
C SER A 665 15.47 11.42 -20.97
N TYR A 666 14.83 12.30 -20.20
CA TYR A 666 14.20 13.47 -20.78
C TYR A 666 14.16 14.69 -19.85
N ALA A 667 13.88 15.87 -20.45
CA ALA A 667 13.67 17.12 -19.72
C ALA A 667 12.43 17.87 -20.22
N THR A 668 11.68 18.45 -19.29
CA THR A 668 10.46 19.22 -19.57
C THR A 668 10.45 20.60 -18.92
N GLY A 669 11.35 20.87 -17.96
CA GLY A 669 11.46 22.15 -17.27
C GLY A 669 11.98 23.26 -18.18
N THR A 670 11.65 24.51 -17.86
CA THR A 670 12.11 25.69 -18.59
C THR A 670 13.60 25.95 -18.33
N VAL A 671 14.36 26.24 -19.38
CA VAL A 671 15.78 26.63 -19.28
C VAL A 671 15.90 28.12 -19.45
N HIS A 672 16.27 28.81 -18.39
CA HIS A 672 16.50 30.27 -18.39
C HIS A 672 17.98 30.60 -18.46
N VAL A 673 18.39 31.35 -19.44
CA VAL A 673 19.76 31.80 -19.61
C VAL A 673 19.84 33.32 -19.56
N GLN A 674 20.69 33.84 -18.68
CA GLN A 674 20.88 35.30 -18.52
C GLN A 674 21.59 35.95 -19.71
N PRO A 675 21.59 37.33 -19.85
CA PRO A 675 21.75 38.09 -21.08
C PRO A 675 23.14 38.09 -21.73
N GLN A 676 24.06 37.21 -21.38
CA GLN A 676 25.40 37.17 -21.94
C GLN A 676 25.71 35.95 -22.82
N CYS A 677 24.70 35.38 -23.41
CA CYS A 677 24.88 34.32 -24.43
C CYS A 677 25.43 34.94 -25.69
N ASP A 678 26.69 34.65 -26.03
CA ASP A 678 27.37 35.14 -27.23
C ASP A 678 28.10 34.00 -27.97
N THR A 679 28.90 34.34 -28.96
CA THR A 679 29.64 33.34 -29.77
C THR A 679 30.75 32.59 -29.01
N VAL A 680 31.12 33.07 -27.82
CA VAL A 680 32.21 32.53 -27.00
C VAL A 680 31.65 31.85 -25.74
N ASN A 681 30.50 32.31 -25.26
CA ASN A 681 29.89 31.86 -24.02
C ASN A 681 28.76 30.86 -24.30
N ALA A 682 28.67 29.80 -23.48
CA ALA A 682 27.66 28.76 -23.59
C ALA A 682 26.25 29.34 -23.32
N CYS A 683 25.30 28.88 -24.08
CA CYS A 683 23.89 29.22 -23.99
C CYS A 683 23.09 28.04 -23.39
N GLY A 684 21.77 28.02 -23.56
CA GLY A 684 20.89 26.94 -23.11
C GLY A 684 20.71 25.83 -24.13
N GLY A 685 20.66 24.62 -23.65
CA GLY A 685 20.17 23.48 -24.40
C GLY A 685 18.97 22.82 -23.73
N GLY A 686 18.03 22.32 -24.51
CA GLY A 686 16.81 21.75 -23.96
C GLY A 686 17.06 20.54 -23.05
N LEU A 687 18.00 19.69 -23.41
CA LEU A 687 18.39 18.52 -22.63
C LEU A 687 19.69 18.77 -21.86
N VAL A 688 20.73 19.24 -22.55
CA VAL A 688 22.03 19.49 -21.94
C VAL A 688 22.58 20.85 -22.33
N GLY A 689 23.27 21.57 -21.44
CA GLY A 689 23.98 22.81 -21.78
C GLY A 689 25.11 22.55 -22.78
N GLY A 690 25.95 21.57 -22.49
CA GLY A 690 26.99 21.12 -23.41
C GLY A 690 27.31 19.64 -23.29
N THR A 691 27.83 19.03 -24.38
CA THR A 691 28.19 17.61 -24.32
C THR A 691 29.49 17.32 -25.03
N SER A 692 30.29 16.44 -24.46
CA SER A 692 31.39 15.69 -25.10
C SER A 692 31.21 14.19 -24.84
N GLY A 693 30.11 13.79 -24.21
CA GLY A 693 29.72 12.40 -23.96
C GLY A 693 28.73 11.86 -24.99
N THR A 694 28.06 10.80 -24.66
CA THR A 694 27.07 10.15 -25.52
C THR A 694 25.65 10.48 -25.03
N ILE A 695 24.76 10.79 -25.98
CA ILE A 695 23.33 10.97 -25.75
C ILE A 695 22.57 10.08 -26.73
N SER A 696 21.65 9.24 -26.22
CA SER A 696 20.80 8.36 -27.03
C SER A 696 19.39 8.24 -26.40
N GLN A 697 18.39 7.85 -27.18
CA GLN A 697 17.02 7.53 -26.73
C GLN A 697 16.46 8.56 -25.74
N SER A 698 16.70 9.82 -25.98
CA SER A 698 16.41 10.91 -25.04
C SER A 698 15.73 12.07 -25.74
N PHE A 699 15.01 12.91 -24.99
CA PHE A 699 14.35 14.06 -25.61
C PHE A 699 14.21 15.25 -24.64
N ALA A 700 13.88 16.43 -25.22
CA ALA A 700 13.52 17.62 -24.46
C ALA A 700 12.26 18.30 -25.01
N THR A 701 11.41 18.78 -24.10
CA THR A 701 10.20 19.56 -24.42
C THR A 701 10.14 20.90 -23.68
N GLY A 702 11.02 21.14 -22.72
CA GLY A 702 11.05 22.37 -21.93
C GLY A 702 11.38 23.62 -22.78
N LYS A 703 10.72 24.74 -22.48
CA LYS A 703 11.01 26.02 -23.14
C LYS A 703 12.45 26.45 -22.88
N ILE A 704 13.11 27.00 -23.89
CA ILE A 704 14.42 27.61 -23.72
C ILE A 704 14.26 29.11 -23.84
N ASP A 705 14.41 29.80 -22.72
CA ASP A 705 14.23 31.23 -22.60
C ASP A 705 15.61 31.90 -22.53
N GLN A 706 16.03 32.37 -23.66
CA GLN A 706 17.30 33.08 -23.79
C GLN A 706 17.17 34.37 -24.60
N PRO A 707 17.97 35.39 -24.28
CA PRO A 707 17.96 36.63 -25.05
C PRO A 707 18.32 36.36 -26.50
N SER A 708 17.70 37.10 -27.46
CA SER A 708 18.05 37.11 -28.86
C SER A 708 19.49 37.69 -29.02
N GLY A 709 20.45 36.79 -29.23
CA GLY A 709 21.86 37.14 -29.49
C GLY A 709 22.20 37.02 -30.97
N PRO A 710 23.31 37.56 -31.39
CA PRO A 710 23.76 37.54 -32.79
C PRO A 710 24.16 36.14 -33.31
N ALA A 711 24.16 35.10 -32.49
CA ALA A 711 24.75 33.79 -32.76
C ALA A 711 23.78 32.65 -33.06
N GLY A 712 22.52 32.93 -33.41
CA GLY A 712 21.50 31.90 -33.67
C GLY A 712 20.62 31.57 -32.46
N GLY A 713 19.59 30.78 -32.69
CA GLY A 713 18.63 30.34 -31.63
C GLY A 713 19.22 29.28 -30.70
N PRO A 714 18.47 28.84 -29.68
CA PRO A 714 18.89 27.80 -28.77
C PRO A 714 19.05 26.43 -29.45
N GLY A 715 19.81 25.51 -28.81
CA GLY A 715 19.83 24.11 -29.20
C GLY A 715 18.76 23.31 -28.53
N GLY A 716 17.86 22.67 -29.29
CA GLY A 716 16.76 21.89 -28.73
C GLY A 716 17.22 20.71 -27.88
N ILE A 717 18.40 20.19 -28.16
CA ILE A 717 19.07 19.13 -27.38
C ILE A 717 20.21 19.74 -26.57
N ALA A 718 21.16 20.36 -27.25
CA ALA A 718 22.38 20.91 -26.65
C ALA A 718 22.76 22.28 -27.22
N ASP A 719 23.29 23.13 -26.38
CA ASP A 719 23.92 24.36 -26.88
C ASP A 719 25.16 24.04 -27.74
N TYR A 720 26.04 23.17 -27.23
CA TYR A 720 27.16 22.72 -28.05
C TYR A 720 27.45 21.22 -27.89
N ASN A 721 27.98 20.62 -28.98
CA ASN A 721 28.52 19.27 -28.99
C ASN A 721 29.99 19.36 -29.41
N ALA A 722 30.90 18.93 -28.57
CA ALA A 722 32.33 19.11 -28.78
C ALA A 722 33.08 17.79 -28.50
N ASN A 723 34.27 17.72 -29.04
CA ASN A 723 35.24 16.67 -28.76
C ASN A 723 36.41 17.28 -27.97
N TYR A 724 36.37 17.23 -26.67
CA TYR A 724 37.45 17.71 -25.81
C TYR A 724 38.53 16.65 -25.55
N SER A 725 38.32 15.40 -25.97
CA SER A 725 39.29 14.31 -25.83
C SER A 725 39.32 13.47 -27.10
N ALA A 726 40.48 13.23 -27.62
CA ALA A 726 40.67 12.38 -28.82
C ALA A 726 40.18 10.94 -28.64
N SER A 727 39.96 10.51 -27.39
CA SER A 727 39.51 9.18 -27.03
C SER A 727 38.00 9.06 -26.84
N SER A 728 37.23 10.16 -26.79
CA SER A 728 35.78 10.14 -26.53
C SER A 728 35.11 11.35 -27.23
N PRO A 729 34.82 11.23 -28.55
CA PRO A 729 34.14 12.31 -29.27
C PRO A 729 32.69 12.41 -28.80
N GLY A 730 32.21 13.64 -28.59
CA GLY A 730 30.80 13.90 -28.29
C GLY A 730 29.89 13.30 -29.36
N THR A 731 28.98 12.43 -28.96
CA THR A 731 28.09 11.67 -29.84
C THR A 731 26.65 11.88 -29.46
N ILE A 732 25.85 12.42 -30.36
CA ILE A 732 24.38 12.45 -30.23
C ILE A 732 23.81 11.53 -31.32
N THR A 733 23.07 10.50 -30.93
CA THR A 733 22.53 9.51 -31.87
C THR A 733 21.27 10.02 -32.59
N GLY A 734 20.82 9.30 -33.62
CA GLY A 734 19.65 9.68 -34.43
C GLY A 734 18.30 9.48 -33.74
N ASP A 735 18.30 8.88 -32.56
CA ASP A 735 17.09 8.63 -31.72
C ASP A 735 16.98 9.62 -30.56
N VAL A 736 17.50 10.81 -30.71
CA VAL A 736 17.36 11.94 -29.80
C VAL A 736 16.46 13.00 -30.41
N TYR A 737 15.49 13.48 -29.64
CA TYR A 737 14.43 14.35 -30.15
C TYR A 737 14.30 15.63 -29.34
N TRP A 738 13.68 16.66 -29.95
CA TRP A 738 13.21 17.85 -29.22
C TRP A 738 11.86 18.31 -29.77
N ASP A 739 11.03 18.92 -28.93
CA ASP A 739 9.80 19.57 -29.37
C ASP A 739 10.13 20.96 -29.93
N THR A 740 9.95 21.15 -31.23
CA THR A 740 10.29 22.42 -31.93
C THR A 740 9.34 23.56 -31.54
N GLN A 741 8.14 23.25 -31.06
CA GLN A 741 7.14 24.27 -30.76
C GLN A 741 7.28 24.77 -29.31
N THR A 742 7.54 23.87 -28.36
CA THR A 742 7.65 24.23 -26.94
C THR A 742 9.04 24.73 -26.60
N THR A 743 10.11 24.10 -27.12
CA THR A 743 11.49 24.55 -26.87
C THR A 743 11.83 25.87 -27.54
N GLY A 744 11.15 26.21 -28.65
CA GLY A 744 11.50 27.36 -29.52
C GLY A 744 12.79 27.16 -30.34
N ALA A 745 13.37 25.97 -30.30
CA ALA A 745 14.61 25.67 -31.01
C ALA A 745 14.35 25.13 -32.41
N THR A 746 15.03 25.70 -33.40
CA THR A 746 14.97 25.27 -34.82
C THR A 746 16.03 24.23 -35.16
N VAL A 747 17.07 24.10 -34.33
CA VAL A 747 18.18 23.15 -34.50
C VAL A 747 18.35 22.32 -33.22
N GLY A 748 18.75 21.06 -33.34
CA GLY A 748 19.01 20.19 -32.20
C GLY A 748 20.24 20.61 -31.40
N VAL A 749 21.31 21.00 -32.10
CA VAL A 749 22.57 21.49 -31.53
C VAL A 749 22.92 22.81 -32.18
N ARG A 750 23.15 23.85 -31.36
CA ARG A 750 23.52 25.16 -31.88
C ARG A 750 24.92 25.14 -32.51
N THR A 751 25.88 24.52 -31.84
CA THR A 751 27.28 24.50 -32.32
C THR A 751 27.91 23.12 -32.19
N THR A 752 28.47 22.58 -33.26
CA THR A 752 29.25 21.32 -33.25
C THR A 752 30.72 21.63 -33.51
N LEU A 753 31.59 21.19 -32.62
CA LEU A 753 33.01 21.54 -32.61
C LEU A 753 33.89 20.27 -32.58
N LEU A 754 35.16 20.44 -33.08
CA LEU A 754 36.24 19.47 -32.88
C LEU A 754 35.92 18.02 -33.34
N GLY A 755 35.12 17.86 -34.40
CA GLY A 755 34.82 16.55 -34.96
C GLY A 755 33.82 15.68 -34.13
N ALA A 756 33.07 16.30 -33.24
CA ALA A 756 31.95 15.62 -32.59
C ALA A 756 30.89 15.14 -33.59
N THR A 757 30.18 14.08 -33.29
CA THR A 757 29.18 13.47 -34.16
C THR A 757 27.77 13.89 -33.74
N LEU A 758 26.99 14.35 -34.73
CA LEU A 758 25.56 14.54 -34.61
C LEU A 758 24.88 13.57 -35.58
N GLY A 759 24.15 12.59 -35.06
CA GLY A 759 23.30 11.71 -35.86
C GLY A 759 22.09 12.43 -36.44
N ASP A 760 21.17 11.69 -37.03
CA ASP A 760 19.91 12.22 -37.59
C ASP A 760 18.90 12.58 -36.48
N ALA A 761 19.38 13.26 -35.45
CA ALA A 761 18.50 13.78 -34.40
C ALA A 761 17.43 14.71 -34.96
N LYS A 762 16.20 14.63 -34.49
CA LYS A 762 15.03 15.24 -35.14
C LYS A 762 14.22 16.14 -34.22
N GLY A 763 13.91 17.34 -34.73
CA GLY A 763 12.85 18.16 -34.16
C GLY A 763 11.49 17.59 -34.52
N LEU A 764 10.65 17.39 -33.53
CA LEU A 764 9.26 16.96 -33.67
C LEU A 764 8.33 18.10 -33.26
N THR A 765 7.14 18.15 -33.83
CA THR A 765 6.07 19.03 -33.31
C THR A 765 5.48 18.42 -32.04
N THR A 766 4.79 19.21 -31.20
CA THR A 766 4.12 18.71 -30.01
C THR A 766 3.13 17.58 -30.32
N MET A 767 2.43 17.65 -31.46
CA MET A 767 1.57 16.57 -31.92
C MET A 767 2.36 15.28 -32.23
N GLN A 768 3.53 15.40 -32.82
CA GLN A 768 4.40 14.23 -33.09
C GLN A 768 5.01 13.69 -31.80
N MET A 769 5.38 14.54 -30.84
CA MET A 769 5.85 14.12 -29.52
C MET A 769 4.81 13.31 -28.73
N SER A 770 3.51 13.55 -28.97
CA SER A 770 2.41 12.78 -28.37
C SER A 770 2.03 11.48 -29.13
N THR A 771 2.80 11.14 -30.18
CA THR A 771 2.48 10.02 -31.08
C THR A 771 3.61 8.98 -31.07
N PRO A 772 3.41 7.76 -30.53
CA PRO A 772 4.46 6.73 -30.43
C PRO A 772 5.16 6.43 -31.76
N SER A 773 4.43 6.40 -32.88
CA SER A 773 5.01 6.11 -34.20
C SER A 773 5.93 7.20 -34.77
N SER A 774 6.02 8.36 -34.14
CA SER A 774 6.96 9.42 -34.51
C SER A 774 8.37 9.14 -34.02
N PHE A 775 8.53 8.25 -33.05
CA PHE A 775 9.81 7.85 -32.47
C PHE A 775 10.40 6.65 -33.24
N GLY A 776 11.70 6.54 -33.24
CA GLY A 776 12.40 5.41 -33.88
C GLY A 776 12.16 4.06 -33.15
N PRO A 777 12.63 2.98 -33.76
CA PRO A 777 12.39 1.62 -33.25
C PRO A 777 13.09 1.33 -31.90
N THR A 778 13.99 2.17 -31.46
CA THR A 778 14.65 2.10 -30.16
C THR A 778 13.74 2.51 -28.99
N TYR A 779 12.65 3.26 -29.29
CA TYR A 779 11.65 3.61 -28.28
C TYR A 779 10.61 2.48 -28.16
N ASP A 780 10.82 1.59 -27.19
CA ASP A 780 9.88 0.51 -26.92
C ASP A 780 8.75 0.97 -25.98
N PHE A 781 7.53 1.05 -26.53
CA PHE A 781 6.29 1.39 -25.84
C PHE A 781 5.50 0.15 -25.40
N GLY A 782 6.06 -1.04 -25.53
CA GLY A 782 5.42 -2.29 -25.09
C GLY A 782 5.38 -2.41 -23.55
N PRO A 783 4.61 -3.37 -23.02
CA PRO A 783 4.47 -3.55 -21.56
C PRO A 783 5.77 -3.84 -20.81
N GLY A 784 6.81 -4.30 -21.52
CA GLY A 784 8.16 -4.52 -20.97
C GLY A 784 9.18 -3.50 -21.44
N GLY A 785 8.75 -2.49 -22.17
CA GLY A 785 9.61 -1.41 -22.70
C GLY A 785 9.92 -0.35 -21.66
N VAL A 786 10.80 0.57 -22.03
CA VAL A 786 11.20 1.70 -21.16
C VAL A 786 10.19 2.83 -21.20
N TRP A 787 9.48 3.00 -22.32
CA TRP A 787 8.62 4.13 -22.60
C TRP A 787 7.14 3.80 -22.49
N ALA A 788 6.34 4.77 -22.07
CA ALA A 788 4.89 4.72 -22.10
C ALA A 788 4.31 5.99 -22.72
N MET A 789 3.11 5.88 -23.30
CA MET A 789 2.34 7.02 -23.82
C MET A 789 0.91 6.95 -23.27
N PRO A 790 0.64 7.47 -22.07
CA PRO A 790 -0.70 7.53 -21.51
C PRO A 790 -1.66 8.34 -22.40
N VAL A 791 -2.94 8.04 -22.31
CA VAL A 791 -3.98 8.78 -23.04
C VAL A 791 -3.95 10.26 -22.63
N GLY A 792 -3.77 11.14 -23.60
CA GLY A 792 -3.70 12.59 -23.38
C GLY A 792 -2.31 13.13 -23.04
N ALA A 793 -1.28 12.28 -23.00
CA ALA A 793 0.09 12.72 -22.78
C ALA A 793 0.61 13.55 -23.98
N THR A 794 1.36 14.60 -23.72
CA THR A 794 1.97 15.47 -24.74
C THR A 794 3.34 14.97 -25.21
N HIS A 795 3.92 14.01 -24.52
CA HIS A 795 5.22 13.39 -24.80
C HIS A 795 5.29 12.01 -24.11
N PRO A 796 6.24 11.13 -24.50
CA PRO A 796 6.49 9.89 -23.78
C PRO A 796 6.84 10.13 -22.31
N ILE A 797 6.49 9.20 -21.46
CA ILE A 797 6.99 9.11 -20.09
C ILE A 797 7.70 7.76 -19.90
N LEU A 798 8.45 7.63 -18.85
CA LEU A 798 9.11 6.37 -18.52
C LEU A 798 8.09 5.36 -17.95
N GLN A 799 8.19 4.08 -18.32
CA GLN A 799 7.25 3.04 -17.93
C GLN A 799 7.11 2.92 -16.40
N TRP A 800 8.20 3.13 -15.66
CA TRP A 800 8.17 3.06 -14.20
C TRP A 800 7.33 4.16 -13.53
N GLN A 801 7.07 5.29 -14.22
CA GLN A 801 6.20 6.35 -13.71
C GLN A 801 4.72 5.95 -13.64
N LEU A 802 4.30 4.92 -14.37
CA LEU A 802 2.93 4.39 -14.29
C LEU A 802 2.65 3.60 -13.01
N ALA A 803 3.70 3.19 -12.32
CA ALA A 803 3.62 2.38 -11.11
C ALA A 803 3.68 3.21 -9.80
N GLN A 804 3.80 4.54 -9.93
CA GLN A 804 3.87 5.48 -8.80
C GLN A 804 2.51 5.99 -8.34
#